data_e46cd4b850f9beeaf0536172c94e2e90
#
_entry.id   e46cd4b850f9beeaf0536172c94e2e90
#
_cell.length_a   1.000
_cell.length_b   1.000
_cell.length_c   1.000
_cell.angle_alpha   90.00
_cell.angle_beta   90.00
_cell.angle_gamma   90.00
#
_symmetry.space_group_name_H-M   'P 1'
#
loop_
_entity.id
_entity.type
_entity.pdbx_description
1 polymer ?
#
loop_
_entity_poly.entity_id
_entity_poly.type
_entity_poly.pdbx_seq_one_letter_code
_entity_poly.pdbx_strand_id
1 'polypeptide(L)'
;MRLKKIILSLLSALFVGTTLGLPSAAQAQAPSEMPPLPIDTAVRIGKLPNGLTYFIRHNEEPKGRAEFYIAQKVGSMQEEDSQQGLAHFLEHIAFNGTKNFPGKGIINFLESIGASFGGNINAYTSFDKTVYTLMKIPVPRKSIIDSCILVLHDWSSFISLEDKEIDAERGVIEEEWRRSNSGDMRNMEKLLDFAFPGNKYGKRLPIGKMEIVRSFPYQVLRDYYKKWYRPDLQAVIIVGDVDVNYTEAQIKKIFADIPAPVNAAERVYIPVEDNAKPIVGIAADKEATQNSINISYKSDVTPADVRATLMGPLEDYINSVVSSMITQRFSDIVKKPNAPFVNASVDFGNYVVAKTKDAVNFDATFKEGQWEPALKALVAEIVRLKTYGFTPGEYSRAKKDYLVSMKNFYNERDKRTSDAWANVYVDYFEDGGYLLDIPTHYQLIQGIAEQFPLEQINAMIKQLDLEKNVLVALTSVEKPSVKLPSIEELTKKYLDYTKQQVEAPKDEVSNEKLIDKLPMKGKIVKTEKNGQYGSTIWTLSNGTKVYIKKTDYKEDEILFKGRRDGGYYNFTKPNATDLKVLNSLAAIGGLGKFDESALEKALSGRIASVSATVSNISDDVAGSTTKEDLETMLQLLYLNFTAVRADKDAFQAWQERTISQIEASKANPLSFLGDSVTRFIFPNNPERYPLSVEEVKSVNYDRVLQLFRSRFANARGFEFYFVGNVDEATLRPLVEQYIASLPAQKVYTDKAHTNRVPQERLGTNKKEYSAAMETPMGIVIDGISAPTTYNQQEGLTSAVLESILDQLYTKTIREDAGGAYSVGVLADVSRFPSPRTNVTVQFQTDPAKAVAMNELVFKGLEGIVKDGPSAEYFDKAVKNLKKAHGESLRKNSYWLGQLARFYGQGFDFVTNYDKLLDAVTPQSVQALAKKLYDSKDRTEILFRSTEAKK
;
A
#
# COMPACT_ATOMS: atom_id res chain seq x y z
N MET A 1 -25.13 19.25 -11.15
CA MET A 1 -25.67 19.83 -12.40
C MET A 1 -25.09 21.21 -12.75
N ARG A 2 -24.94 22.15 -11.82
CA ARG A 2 -24.39 23.50 -12.17
C ARG A 2 -22.87 23.50 -12.41
N LEU A 3 -22.06 22.74 -11.67
CA LEU A 3 -20.60 22.65 -11.87
C LEU A 3 -20.27 22.11 -13.27
N LYS A 4 -20.95 21.06 -13.70
CA LYS A 4 -20.82 20.46 -15.03
C LYS A 4 -21.26 21.42 -16.17
N LYS A 5 -22.31 22.20 -15.96
CA LYS A 5 -22.77 23.18 -16.96
C LYS A 5 -21.78 24.31 -17.19
N ILE A 6 -20.91 24.60 -16.23
CA ILE A 6 -19.92 25.67 -16.33
C ILE A 6 -18.64 25.20 -17.00
N ILE A 7 -18.17 24.01 -16.69
CA ILE A 7 -17.08 23.36 -17.46
C ILE A 7 -17.45 23.36 -18.94
N LEU A 8 -18.69 23.08 -19.25
CA LEU A 8 -19.26 23.06 -20.59
C LEU A 8 -19.34 24.42 -21.30
N SER A 9 -19.78 25.44 -20.58
CA SER A 9 -19.88 26.80 -21.18
C SER A 9 -18.50 27.45 -21.38
N LEU A 10 -17.48 27.00 -20.61
CA LEU A 10 -16.13 27.55 -20.66
C LEU A 10 -15.23 26.86 -21.70
N LEU A 11 -15.44 25.57 -21.96
CA LEU A 11 -14.75 24.85 -23.05
C LEU A 11 -15.12 25.38 -24.43
N SER A 12 -16.29 25.97 -24.59
CA SER A 12 -16.73 26.63 -25.84
C SER A 12 -15.85 27.84 -26.26
N ALA A 13 -15.16 28.44 -25.29
CA ALA A 13 -14.31 29.62 -25.53
C ALA A 13 -12.83 29.26 -25.80
N LEU A 14 -12.39 28.06 -25.51
CA LEU A 14 -10.96 27.65 -25.52
C LEU A 14 -10.48 27.09 -26.88
N PHE A 15 -11.38 26.64 -27.78
CA PHE A 15 -11.00 25.99 -29.02
C PHE A 15 -10.93 26.91 -30.25
N VAL A 16 -10.62 28.20 -30.10
CA VAL A 16 -10.31 29.08 -31.21
C VAL A 16 -8.80 29.25 -31.34
N GLY A 17 -8.18 28.34 -32.03
CA GLY A 17 -6.88 28.52 -32.65
C GLY A 17 -5.70 27.73 -32.09
N THR A 18 -5.55 26.51 -32.50
CA THR A 18 -4.25 25.91 -32.87
C THR A 18 -4.47 24.64 -33.71
N THR A 19 -3.65 24.52 -34.72
CA THR A 19 -3.65 23.52 -35.78
C THR A 19 -3.17 22.16 -35.30
N LEU A 20 -4.07 21.34 -34.79
CA LEU A 20 -4.04 19.88 -34.92
C LEU A 20 -5.24 19.55 -35.78
N GLY A 21 -5.07 18.93 -36.93
CA GLY A 21 -6.02 18.72 -38.02
C GLY A 21 -7.43 18.25 -37.67
N LEU A 22 -8.16 18.97 -36.87
CA LEU A 22 -9.57 18.83 -36.59
C LEU A 22 -10.35 19.90 -37.36
N PRO A 23 -11.53 19.63 -37.90
CA PRO A 23 -12.24 20.56 -38.77
C PRO A 23 -12.58 21.86 -38.04
N SER A 24 -12.22 22.98 -38.66
CA SER A 24 -12.54 24.33 -38.22
C SER A 24 -14.04 24.56 -38.32
N ALA A 25 -14.66 24.81 -37.23
CA ALA A 25 -15.91 25.46 -36.90
C ALA A 25 -16.61 24.71 -35.74
N ALA A 26 -16.13 24.90 -34.53
CA ALA A 26 -16.86 24.47 -33.37
C ALA A 26 -17.75 25.59 -32.86
N GLN A 27 -19.03 25.60 -33.23
CA GLN A 27 -20.07 26.09 -32.36
C GLN A 27 -19.96 25.34 -31.01
N ALA A 28 -20.25 26.04 -29.92
CA ALA A 28 -20.26 25.42 -28.58
C ALA A 28 -21.17 24.20 -28.54
N GLN A 29 -20.56 23.01 -28.63
CA GLN A 29 -21.29 21.74 -28.57
C GLN A 29 -21.62 21.36 -27.13
N ALA A 30 -22.81 20.84 -26.90
CA ALA A 30 -23.18 20.24 -25.61
C ALA A 30 -22.31 18.99 -25.33
N PRO A 31 -22.05 18.57 -24.09
CA PRO A 31 -21.16 17.43 -23.78
C PRO A 31 -21.53 16.10 -24.42
N SER A 32 -22.82 15.90 -24.67
CA SER A 32 -23.32 14.75 -25.44
C SER A 32 -22.95 14.78 -26.94
N GLU A 33 -22.35 15.87 -27.43
CA GLU A 33 -21.91 16.04 -28.79
C GLU A 33 -20.39 15.97 -28.96
N MET A 34 -19.61 15.85 -27.84
CA MET A 34 -18.17 15.63 -27.93
C MET A 34 -17.90 14.17 -28.37
N PRO A 35 -17.02 13.97 -29.36
CA PRO A 35 -16.71 12.60 -29.78
C PRO A 35 -15.97 11.85 -28.67
N PRO A 36 -16.21 10.53 -28.54
CA PRO A 36 -15.44 9.71 -27.62
C PRO A 36 -13.97 9.70 -28.04
N LEU A 37 -13.08 9.61 -27.08
CA LEU A 37 -11.65 9.46 -27.30
C LEU A 37 -11.35 8.08 -27.92
N PRO A 38 -10.26 7.94 -28.70
CA PRO A 38 -9.88 6.66 -29.26
C PRO A 38 -9.54 5.66 -28.15
N ILE A 39 -9.90 4.40 -28.41
CA ILE A 39 -9.53 3.30 -27.51
C ILE A 39 -8.12 2.81 -27.88
N ASP A 40 -7.31 2.46 -26.88
CA ASP A 40 -5.99 1.84 -27.07
C ASP A 40 -6.10 0.58 -27.94
N THR A 41 -5.47 0.62 -29.10
CA THR A 41 -5.51 -0.49 -30.08
C THR A 41 -4.69 -1.71 -29.65
N ALA A 42 -3.85 -1.60 -28.64
CA ALA A 42 -3.06 -2.70 -28.10
C ALA A 42 -3.90 -3.71 -27.30
N VAL A 43 -5.11 -3.34 -26.88
CA VAL A 43 -6.07 -4.24 -26.25
C VAL A 43 -7.10 -4.72 -27.25
N ARG A 44 -7.32 -6.03 -27.31
CA ARG A 44 -8.43 -6.66 -28.05
C ARG A 44 -9.65 -6.73 -27.12
N ILE A 45 -10.69 -5.97 -27.44
CA ILE A 45 -11.98 -5.98 -26.72
C ILE A 45 -13.00 -6.68 -27.59
N GLY A 46 -13.78 -7.59 -26.99
CA GLY A 46 -14.87 -8.25 -27.68
C GLY A 46 -15.99 -8.68 -26.75
N LYS A 47 -17.09 -9.11 -27.35
CA LYS A 47 -18.26 -9.61 -26.63
C LYS A 47 -18.73 -10.92 -27.25
N LEU A 48 -18.95 -11.93 -26.42
CA LEU A 48 -19.49 -13.21 -26.86
C LEU A 48 -21.02 -13.13 -27.10
N PRO A 49 -21.60 -14.06 -27.87
CA PRO A 49 -23.05 -14.10 -28.12
C PRO A 49 -23.90 -14.21 -26.85
N ASN A 50 -23.34 -14.78 -25.78
CA ASN A 50 -24.01 -14.90 -24.48
C ASN A 50 -23.92 -13.62 -23.61
N GLY A 51 -23.22 -12.60 -24.08
CA GLY A 51 -23.09 -11.31 -23.39
C GLY A 51 -21.79 -11.09 -22.64
N LEU A 52 -20.95 -12.12 -22.46
CA LEU A 52 -19.67 -12.01 -21.78
C LEU A 52 -18.71 -11.11 -22.56
N THR A 53 -18.11 -10.15 -21.85
CA THR A 53 -17.09 -9.25 -22.40
C THR A 53 -15.70 -9.88 -22.22
N TYR A 54 -14.74 -9.59 -23.10
CA TYR A 54 -13.36 -9.98 -22.88
C TYR A 54 -12.39 -8.89 -23.30
N PHE A 55 -11.26 -8.85 -22.59
CA PHE A 55 -10.12 -7.98 -22.84
C PHE A 55 -8.87 -8.85 -22.96
N ILE A 56 -8.10 -8.67 -24.02
CA ILE A 56 -6.86 -9.42 -24.22
C ILE A 56 -5.77 -8.44 -24.66
N ARG A 57 -4.64 -8.45 -23.94
CA ARG A 57 -3.46 -7.65 -24.29
C ARG A 57 -2.21 -8.49 -24.22
N HIS A 58 -1.39 -8.46 -25.27
CA HIS A 58 -0.02 -8.95 -25.19
C HIS A 58 0.85 -7.97 -24.42
N ASN A 59 1.59 -8.47 -23.40
CA ASN A 59 2.53 -7.69 -22.59
C ASN A 59 3.62 -8.61 -22.05
N GLU A 60 4.90 -8.29 -22.25
CA GLU A 60 6.03 -9.10 -21.80
C GLU A 60 6.65 -8.64 -20.46
N GLU A 61 5.92 -7.87 -19.67
CA GLU A 61 6.39 -7.43 -18.36
C GLU A 61 5.51 -7.99 -17.22
N PRO A 62 5.99 -9.06 -16.54
CA PRO A 62 7.22 -9.81 -16.82
C PRO A 62 7.03 -10.84 -17.95
N LYS A 63 8.08 -11.09 -18.73
CA LYS A 63 8.08 -12.09 -19.81
C LYS A 63 7.79 -13.49 -19.29
N GLY A 64 7.07 -14.29 -20.10
CA GLY A 64 6.68 -15.66 -19.75
C GLY A 64 5.60 -15.75 -18.69
N ARG A 65 4.89 -14.66 -18.39
CA ARG A 65 3.82 -14.56 -17.38
C ARG A 65 2.56 -13.94 -17.97
N ALA A 66 1.41 -14.29 -17.37
CA ALA A 66 0.14 -13.67 -17.69
C ALA A 66 -0.78 -13.57 -16.46
N GLU A 67 -1.66 -12.60 -16.54
CA GLU A 67 -2.79 -12.34 -15.64
C GLU A 67 -4.06 -12.90 -16.26
N PHE A 68 -4.88 -13.59 -15.45
CA PHE A 68 -6.18 -14.12 -15.86
C PHE A 68 -7.19 -13.69 -14.81
N TYR A 69 -8.04 -12.72 -15.14
CA TYR A 69 -9.04 -12.20 -14.22
C TYR A 69 -10.44 -12.43 -14.76
N ILE A 70 -11.39 -12.63 -13.87
CA ILE A 70 -12.81 -12.52 -14.20
C ILE A 70 -13.45 -11.51 -13.25
N ALA A 71 -13.97 -10.42 -13.80
CA ALA A 71 -14.67 -9.38 -13.09
C ALA A 71 -16.18 -9.58 -13.22
N GLN A 72 -16.88 -9.37 -12.12
CA GLN A 72 -18.34 -9.48 -12.02
C GLN A 72 -18.91 -8.16 -11.56
N LYS A 73 -19.89 -7.61 -12.28
CA LYS A 73 -20.70 -6.44 -11.83
C LYS A 73 -21.71 -6.83 -10.76
N VAL A 74 -21.24 -7.58 -9.76
CA VAL A 74 -22.05 -8.18 -8.71
C VAL A 74 -21.28 -8.12 -7.39
N GLY A 75 -21.91 -7.61 -6.35
CA GLY A 75 -21.36 -7.50 -5.01
C GLY A 75 -22.45 -7.55 -3.95
N SER A 76 -22.21 -7.01 -2.77
CA SER A 76 -23.17 -7.04 -1.66
C SER A 76 -24.45 -6.23 -1.93
N MET A 77 -24.41 -5.26 -2.85
CA MET A 77 -25.61 -4.50 -3.25
C MET A 77 -26.66 -5.35 -3.95
N GLN A 78 -26.32 -6.51 -4.51
CA GLN A 78 -27.24 -7.44 -5.13
C GLN A 78 -27.90 -8.40 -4.13
N GLU A 79 -27.47 -8.41 -2.87
CA GLU A 79 -28.03 -9.24 -1.81
C GLU A 79 -29.41 -8.76 -1.38
N GLU A 80 -30.29 -9.68 -1.02
CA GLU A 80 -31.50 -9.42 -0.28
C GLU A 80 -31.20 -9.35 1.23
N ASP A 81 -32.18 -8.94 2.06
CA ASP A 81 -31.95 -8.80 3.51
C ASP A 81 -31.54 -10.12 4.19
N SER A 82 -32.03 -11.24 3.70
CA SER A 82 -31.68 -12.59 4.17
C SER A 82 -30.35 -13.13 3.59
N GLN A 83 -29.69 -12.38 2.73
CA GLN A 83 -28.49 -12.78 1.99
C GLN A 83 -27.24 -11.98 2.38
N GLN A 84 -27.32 -11.13 3.41
CA GLN A 84 -26.20 -10.25 3.77
C GLN A 84 -24.94 -11.05 4.13
N GLY A 85 -23.90 -10.90 3.30
CA GLY A 85 -22.61 -11.61 3.36
C GLY A 85 -22.48 -12.74 2.33
N LEU A 86 -23.50 -13.04 1.54
CA LEU A 86 -23.43 -14.16 0.59
C LEU A 86 -22.63 -13.83 -0.67
N ALA A 87 -22.50 -12.57 -1.05
CA ALA A 87 -21.60 -12.16 -2.12
C ALA A 87 -20.14 -12.51 -1.78
N HIS A 88 -19.71 -12.17 -0.58
CA HIS A 88 -18.39 -12.48 -0.05
C HIS A 88 -18.23 -13.99 0.23
N PHE A 89 -19.24 -14.62 0.78
CA PHE A 89 -19.24 -16.08 0.98
C PHE A 89 -19.04 -16.83 -0.34
N LEU A 90 -19.70 -16.39 -1.41
CA LEU A 90 -19.58 -16.96 -2.73
C LEU A 90 -18.16 -16.79 -3.30
N GLU A 91 -17.51 -15.68 -3.01
CA GLU A 91 -16.11 -15.47 -3.34
C GLU A 91 -15.23 -16.57 -2.75
N HIS A 92 -15.33 -16.82 -1.45
CA HIS A 92 -14.56 -17.84 -0.75
C HIS A 92 -14.81 -19.25 -1.31
N ILE A 93 -16.09 -19.62 -1.44
CA ILE A 93 -16.47 -20.97 -1.84
C ILE A 93 -16.08 -21.29 -3.28
N ALA A 94 -15.81 -20.28 -4.11
CA ALA A 94 -15.34 -20.47 -5.49
C ALA A 94 -13.99 -21.20 -5.58
N PHE A 95 -13.21 -21.22 -4.49
CA PHE A 95 -11.94 -21.97 -4.42
C PHE A 95 -12.10 -23.40 -3.89
N ASN A 96 -13.30 -23.77 -3.43
CA ASN A 96 -13.58 -25.04 -2.78
C ASN A 96 -14.24 -26.08 -3.70
N GLY A 97 -14.21 -25.86 -5.01
CA GLY A 97 -14.63 -26.83 -6.00
C GLY A 97 -15.50 -26.26 -7.12
N THR A 98 -15.19 -26.71 -8.32
CA THR A 98 -15.92 -26.39 -9.53
C THR A 98 -16.10 -27.65 -10.37
N LYS A 99 -16.89 -27.54 -11.45
CA LYS A 99 -17.19 -28.66 -12.36
C LYS A 99 -15.94 -29.40 -12.87
N ASN A 100 -14.94 -28.66 -13.32
CA ASN A 100 -13.71 -29.22 -13.88
C ASN A 100 -12.57 -29.37 -12.87
N PHE A 101 -12.68 -28.71 -11.71
CA PHE A 101 -11.69 -28.72 -10.65
C PHE A 101 -12.38 -29.01 -9.31
N PRO A 102 -12.74 -30.29 -9.02
CA PRO A 102 -13.45 -30.63 -7.78
C PRO A 102 -12.60 -30.41 -6.54
N GLY A 103 -13.21 -30.04 -5.43
CA GLY A 103 -12.54 -29.73 -4.16
C GLY A 103 -11.49 -28.64 -4.33
N LYS A 104 -10.26 -28.86 -3.86
CA LYS A 104 -9.14 -27.91 -4.02
C LYS A 104 -8.43 -28.01 -5.37
N GLY A 105 -9.09 -28.52 -6.41
CA GLY A 105 -8.50 -28.79 -7.73
C GLY A 105 -7.89 -27.57 -8.39
N ILE A 106 -8.48 -26.37 -8.25
CA ILE A 106 -7.93 -25.11 -8.78
C ILE A 106 -6.60 -24.78 -8.10
N ILE A 107 -6.57 -24.81 -6.77
CA ILE A 107 -5.38 -24.51 -5.98
C ILE A 107 -4.27 -25.49 -6.32
N ASN A 108 -4.57 -26.80 -6.30
CA ASN A 108 -3.60 -27.84 -6.61
C ASN A 108 -3.03 -27.72 -8.03
N PHE A 109 -3.86 -27.41 -9.01
CA PHE A 109 -3.41 -27.18 -10.38
C PHE A 109 -2.43 -26.00 -10.44
N LEU A 110 -2.79 -24.86 -9.88
CA LEU A 110 -2.00 -23.64 -9.93
C LEU A 110 -0.67 -23.78 -9.15
N GLU A 111 -0.70 -24.41 -7.99
CA GLU A 111 0.50 -24.69 -7.23
C GLU A 111 1.44 -25.67 -7.96
N SER A 112 0.88 -26.62 -8.73
CA SER A 112 1.70 -27.57 -9.55
C SER A 112 2.53 -26.87 -10.61
N ILE A 113 2.11 -25.66 -11.04
CA ILE A 113 2.82 -24.83 -12.03
C ILE A 113 3.60 -23.67 -11.39
N GLY A 114 3.74 -23.65 -10.04
CA GLY A 114 4.53 -22.68 -9.33
C GLY A 114 3.79 -21.36 -9.00
N ALA A 115 2.46 -21.38 -8.96
CA ALA A 115 1.65 -20.31 -8.36
C ALA A 115 1.30 -20.67 -6.91
N SER A 116 1.14 -19.68 -6.05
CA SER A 116 0.80 -19.87 -4.63
C SER A 116 -0.55 -19.22 -4.30
N PHE A 117 -1.31 -19.86 -3.43
CA PHE A 117 -2.53 -19.28 -2.87
C PHE A 117 -2.19 -18.01 -2.07
N GLY A 118 -3.02 -16.97 -2.15
CA GLY A 118 -2.76 -15.67 -1.53
C GLY A 118 -1.73 -14.80 -2.26
N GLY A 119 -0.72 -15.39 -2.89
CA GLY A 119 0.31 -14.65 -3.63
C GLY A 119 0.03 -14.48 -5.12
N ASN A 120 -0.52 -15.54 -5.75
CA ASN A 120 -0.84 -15.55 -7.17
C ASN A 120 -2.33 -15.81 -7.46
N ILE A 121 -3.06 -16.32 -6.48
CA ILE A 121 -4.47 -16.65 -6.58
C ILE A 121 -5.17 -15.84 -5.50
N ASN A 122 -6.09 -14.97 -5.89
CA ASN A 122 -6.81 -14.11 -4.96
C ASN A 122 -8.18 -13.74 -5.53
N ALA A 123 -9.03 -13.17 -4.69
CA ALA A 123 -10.27 -12.53 -5.10
C ALA A 123 -10.61 -11.41 -4.13
N TYR A 124 -11.57 -10.59 -4.49
CA TYR A 124 -12.14 -9.59 -3.59
C TYR A 124 -13.58 -9.27 -3.95
N THR A 125 -14.37 -9.00 -2.92
CA THR A 125 -15.76 -8.57 -3.03
C THR A 125 -15.93 -7.15 -2.47
N SER A 126 -16.65 -6.31 -3.20
CA SER A 126 -17.06 -4.99 -2.74
C SER A 126 -18.58 -4.83 -2.80
N PHE A 127 -19.06 -3.60 -2.64
CA PHE A 127 -20.48 -3.30 -2.73
C PHE A 127 -21.05 -3.65 -4.10
N ASP A 128 -20.36 -3.36 -5.17
CA ASP A 128 -20.88 -3.40 -6.53
C ASP A 128 -20.15 -4.40 -7.46
N LYS A 129 -19.04 -4.99 -7.02
CA LYS A 129 -18.24 -5.91 -7.83
C LYS A 129 -17.59 -7.04 -7.02
N THR A 130 -17.33 -8.15 -7.71
CA THR A 130 -16.46 -9.25 -7.26
C THR A 130 -15.46 -9.57 -8.36
N VAL A 131 -14.19 -9.71 -8.03
CA VAL A 131 -13.13 -10.00 -9.01
C VAL A 131 -12.29 -11.17 -8.53
N TYR A 132 -12.13 -12.19 -9.38
CA TYR A 132 -11.23 -13.32 -9.16
C TYR A 132 -9.99 -13.14 -10.01
N THR A 133 -8.82 -13.39 -9.45
CA THR A 133 -7.52 -13.10 -10.08
C THR A 133 -6.56 -14.27 -10.01
N LEU A 134 -5.97 -14.62 -11.15
CA LEU A 134 -4.79 -15.45 -11.25
C LEU A 134 -3.64 -14.57 -11.74
N MET A 135 -2.70 -14.27 -10.84
CA MET A 135 -1.67 -13.26 -11.06
C MET A 135 -0.31 -13.87 -11.34
N LYS A 136 0.40 -13.32 -12.33
CA LYS A 136 1.78 -13.71 -12.68
C LYS A 136 1.94 -15.20 -12.94
N ILE A 137 0.93 -15.80 -13.58
CA ILE A 137 0.91 -17.22 -13.91
C ILE A 137 1.98 -17.52 -14.96
N PRO A 138 2.85 -18.53 -14.75
CA PRO A 138 3.81 -18.97 -15.77
C PRO A 138 3.08 -19.53 -16.99
N VAL A 139 3.42 -19.02 -18.18
CA VAL A 139 2.78 -19.46 -19.45
C VAL A 139 3.79 -20.07 -20.44
N PRO A 140 4.64 -21.04 -20.02
CA PRO A 140 5.64 -21.63 -20.92
C PRO A 140 5.03 -22.49 -22.03
N ARG A 141 3.75 -22.84 -21.93
CA ARG A 141 3.02 -23.66 -22.89
C ARG A 141 1.54 -23.31 -22.95
N LYS A 142 0.95 -23.46 -24.12
CA LYS A 142 -0.47 -23.12 -24.41
C LYS A 142 -1.48 -23.84 -23.51
N SER A 143 -1.19 -25.09 -23.12
CA SER A 143 -2.09 -25.86 -22.24
C SER A 143 -2.32 -25.21 -20.85
N ILE A 144 -1.37 -24.42 -20.35
CA ILE A 144 -1.58 -23.66 -19.09
C ILE A 144 -2.57 -22.52 -19.32
N ILE A 145 -2.44 -21.80 -20.45
CA ILE A 145 -3.40 -20.75 -20.84
C ILE A 145 -4.81 -21.34 -20.94
N ASP A 146 -4.95 -22.49 -21.60
CA ASP A 146 -6.24 -23.17 -21.74
C ASP A 146 -6.84 -23.56 -20.39
N SER A 147 -6.01 -24.11 -19.49
CA SER A 147 -6.45 -24.46 -18.13
C SER A 147 -6.83 -23.25 -17.30
N CYS A 148 -6.09 -22.14 -17.39
CA CYS A 148 -6.46 -20.90 -16.69
C CYS A 148 -7.77 -20.32 -17.24
N ILE A 149 -7.98 -20.33 -18.55
CA ILE A 149 -9.27 -19.92 -19.15
C ILE A 149 -10.40 -20.85 -18.66
N LEU A 150 -10.14 -22.14 -18.51
CA LEU A 150 -11.12 -23.09 -17.97
C LEU A 150 -11.43 -22.83 -16.48
N VAL A 151 -10.46 -22.37 -15.70
CA VAL A 151 -10.71 -21.89 -14.32
C VAL A 151 -11.65 -20.68 -14.33
N LEU A 152 -11.41 -19.68 -15.21
CA LEU A 152 -12.29 -18.51 -15.32
C LEU A 152 -13.71 -18.91 -15.78
N HIS A 153 -13.81 -19.85 -16.71
CA HIS A 153 -15.07 -20.41 -17.16
C HIS A 153 -15.86 -21.06 -16.01
N ASP A 154 -15.16 -21.85 -15.18
CA ASP A 154 -15.81 -22.51 -14.03
C ASP A 154 -16.23 -21.49 -12.97
N TRP A 155 -15.44 -20.50 -12.70
CA TRP A 155 -15.83 -19.39 -11.81
C TRP A 155 -17.02 -18.59 -12.35
N SER A 156 -17.14 -18.48 -13.67
CA SER A 156 -18.27 -17.80 -14.29
C SER A 156 -19.61 -18.47 -13.98
N SER A 157 -19.72 -19.81 -14.12
CA SER A 157 -21.02 -20.48 -14.14
C SER A 157 -21.05 -21.88 -13.55
N PHE A 158 -19.95 -22.41 -13.03
CA PHE A 158 -19.82 -23.82 -12.64
C PHE A 158 -19.17 -24.06 -11.27
N ILE A 159 -19.37 -23.15 -10.32
CA ILE A 159 -19.00 -23.36 -8.92
C ILE A 159 -19.91 -24.44 -8.31
N SER A 160 -19.33 -25.43 -7.63
CA SER A 160 -20.05 -26.63 -7.18
C SER A 160 -21.03 -26.38 -6.03
N LEU A 161 -20.70 -25.49 -5.09
CA LEU A 161 -21.50 -25.14 -3.91
C LEU A 161 -21.97 -26.37 -3.11
N GLU A 162 -21.04 -27.26 -2.79
CA GLU A 162 -21.31 -28.46 -2.00
C GLU A 162 -21.59 -28.12 -0.53
N ASP A 163 -22.61 -28.74 0.08
CA ASP A 163 -23.06 -28.44 1.45
C ASP A 163 -21.92 -28.54 2.49
N LYS A 164 -21.08 -29.58 2.38
CA LYS A 164 -19.94 -29.79 3.29
C LYS A 164 -18.88 -28.69 3.20
N GLU A 165 -18.66 -28.15 1.99
CA GLU A 165 -17.69 -27.08 1.77
C GLU A 165 -18.25 -25.74 2.29
N ILE A 166 -19.56 -25.52 2.08
CA ILE A 166 -20.25 -24.35 2.65
C ILE A 166 -20.15 -24.36 4.18
N ASP A 167 -20.39 -25.49 4.83
CA ASP A 167 -20.31 -25.57 6.29
C ASP A 167 -18.86 -25.39 6.81
N ALA A 168 -17.86 -25.90 6.10
CA ALA A 168 -16.47 -25.70 6.45
C ALA A 168 -16.04 -24.23 6.35
N GLU A 169 -16.55 -23.51 5.33
CA GLU A 169 -16.15 -22.11 5.06
C GLU A 169 -16.80 -21.10 6.05
N ARG A 170 -17.93 -21.44 6.68
CA ARG A 170 -18.58 -20.56 7.68
C ARG A 170 -17.62 -20.13 8.78
N GLY A 171 -16.81 -21.08 9.30
CA GLY A 171 -15.82 -20.79 10.33
C GLY A 171 -14.69 -19.88 9.86
N VAL A 172 -14.25 -20.02 8.62
CA VAL A 172 -13.17 -19.21 8.04
C VAL A 172 -13.63 -17.76 7.90
N ILE A 173 -14.86 -17.52 7.40
CA ILE A 173 -15.44 -16.17 7.29
C ILE A 173 -15.68 -15.55 8.66
N GLU A 174 -16.10 -16.36 9.65
CA GLU A 174 -16.25 -15.86 11.03
C GLU A 174 -14.91 -15.40 11.61
N GLU A 175 -13.82 -16.12 11.36
CA GLU A 175 -12.49 -15.71 11.82
C GLU A 175 -12.00 -14.46 11.06
N GLU A 176 -12.34 -14.29 9.78
CA GLU A 176 -12.07 -13.05 9.04
C GLU A 176 -12.84 -11.85 9.61
N TRP A 177 -14.14 -12.03 9.86
CA TRP A 177 -14.96 -11.02 10.54
C TRP A 177 -14.36 -10.64 11.90
N ARG A 178 -13.95 -11.63 12.70
CA ARG A 178 -13.34 -11.42 14.01
C ARG A 178 -12.09 -10.55 13.90
N ARG A 179 -11.28 -10.80 12.88
CA ARG A 179 -10.05 -10.05 12.61
C ARG A 179 -10.33 -8.59 12.21
N SER A 180 -11.34 -8.36 11.39
CA SER A 180 -11.67 -7.05 10.82
C SER A 180 -12.57 -6.19 11.71
N ASN A 181 -13.34 -6.77 12.64
CA ASN A 181 -14.34 -6.08 13.45
C ASN A 181 -13.71 -5.29 14.61
N SER A 182 -12.88 -4.30 14.27
CA SER A 182 -12.27 -3.34 15.20
C SER A 182 -13.26 -2.24 15.62
N GLY A 183 -12.89 -1.45 16.64
CA GLY A 183 -13.69 -0.28 17.05
C GLY A 183 -13.85 0.73 15.91
N ASP A 184 -12.83 0.92 15.07
CA ASP A 184 -12.91 1.81 13.91
C ASP A 184 -13.85 1.25 12.83
N MET A 185 -13.90 -0.08 12.63
CA MET A 185 -14.86 -0.72 11.72
C MET A 185 -16.30 -0.58 12.23
N ARG A 186 -16.53 -0.75 13.52
CA ARG A 186 -17.87 -0.54 14.11
C ARG A 186 -18.32 0.93 14.02
N ASN A 187 -17.37 1.89 14.09
CA ASN A 187 -17.67 3.29 13.79
C ASN A 187 -18.03 3.49 12.32
N MET A 188 -17.36 2.79 11.38
CA MET A 188 -17.71 2.83 9.96
C MET A 188 -19.11 2.27 9.70
N GLU A 189 -19.51 1.18 10.36
CA GLU A 189 -20.88 0.66 10.27
C GLU A 189 -21.93 1.69 10.70
N LYS A 190 -21.69 2.37 11.84
CA LYS A 190 -22.57 3.45 12.32
C LYS A 190 -22.60 4.62 11.34
N LEU A 191 -21.44 4.97 10.76
CA LEU A 191 -21.33 6.01 9.76
C LEU A 191 -22.18 5.70 8.52
N LEU A 192 -22.11 4.49 8.00
CA LEU A 192 -22.91 4.07 6.85
C LEU A 192 -24.41 4.21 7.12
N ASP A 193 -24.88 3.86 8.30
CA ASP A 193 -26.30 3.93 8.65
C ASP A 193 -26.84 5.37 8.58
N PHE A 194 -26.13 6.35 9.14
CA PHE A 194 -26.57 7.74 9.06
C PHE A 194 -26.19 8.48 7.77
N ALA A 195 -25.12 8.07 7.08
CA ALA A 195 -24.73 8.66 5.79
C ALA A 195 -25.72 8.27 4.67
N PHE A 196 -26.36 7.11 4.79
CA PHE A 196 -27.31 6.56 3.83
C PHE A 196 -28.69 6.28 4.44
N PRO A 197 -29.41 7.29 4.95
CA PRO A 197 -30.64 7.07 5.66
C PRO A 197 -31.71 6.42 4.76
N GLY A 198 -32.16 5.22 5.15
CA GLY A 198 -33.14 4.45 4.39
C GLY A 198 -32.63 3.85 3.08
N ASN A 199 -31.36 4.00 2.75
CA ASN A 199 -30.73 3.48 1.53
C ASN A 199 -30.03 2.14 1.80
N LYS A 200 -29.95 1.32 0.79
CA LYS A 200 -29.35 -0.03 0.86
C LYS A 200 -27.83 0.02 1.17
N TYR A 201 -27.10 1.03 0.71
CA TYR A 201 -25.67 1.21 1.01
C TYR A 201 -25.38 1.24 2.51
N GLY A 202 -26.29 1.78 3.34
CA GLY A 202 -26.13 1.80 4.79
C GLY A 202 -26.13 0.42 5.47
N LYS A 203 -26.50 -0.66 4.76
CA LYS A 203 -26.73 -1.99 5.35
C LYS A 203 -26.08 -3.14 4.56
N ARG A 204 -25.13 -2.88 3.70
CA ARG A 204 -24.57 -3.89 2.78
C ARG A 204 -23.06 -3.97 2.80
N LEU A 205 -22.46 -3.90 4.00
CA LEU A 205 -21.03 -4.25 4.11
C LEU A 205 -20.79 -5.65 3.56
N PRO A 206 -19.77 -5.86 2.71
CA PRO A 206 -19.52 -7.15 2.06
C PRO A 206 -19.34 -8.32 3.02
N ILE A 207 -18.72 -8.10 4.19
CA ILE A 207 -18.55 -9.15 5.21
C ILE A 207 -19.90 -9.66 5.74
N GLY A 208 -20.96 -8.89 5.60
CA GLY A 208 -22.32 -9.23 5.95
C GLY A 208 -22.58 -9.36 7.45
N LYS A 209 -23.63 -10.13 7.78
CA LYS A 209 -24.06 -10.37 9.15
C LYS A 209 -23.74 -11.78 9.59
N MET A 210 -23.03 -11.94 10.69
CA MET A 210 -22.60 -13.25 11.17
C MET A 210 -23.76 -14.17 11.57
N GLU A 211 -24.88 -13.64 12.04
CA GLU A 211 -26.10 -14.44 12.27
C GLU A 211 -26.66 -15.07 11.00
N ILE A 212 -26.48 -14.43 9.83
CA ILE A 212 -26.86 -14.99 8.54
C ILE A 212 -25.76 -15.97 8.08
N VAL A 213 -24.50 -15.57 8.10
CA VAL A 213 -23.37 -16.38 7.64
C VAL A 213 -23.31 -17.73 8.34
N ARG A 214 -23.57 -17.77 9.66
CA ARG A 214 -23.56 -19.00 10.45
C ARG A 214 -24.67 -19.97 10.11
N SER A 215 -25.80 -19.52 9.54
CA SER A 215 -27.01 -20.32 9.52
C SER A 215 -27.86 -20.27 8.24
N PHE A 216 -27.44 -19.54 7.21
CA PHE A 216 -28.21 -19.47 5.97
C PHE A 216 -28.42 -20.86 5.36
N PRO A 217 -29.62 -21.18 4.83
CA PRO A 217 -29.86 -22.42 4.09
C PRO A 217 -29.05 -22.47 2.79
N TYR A 218 -28.44 -23.59 2.46
CA TYR A 218 -27.58 -23.75 1.27
C TYR A 218 -28.25 -23.26 -0.03
N GLN A 219 -29.57 -23.47 -0.14
CA GLN A 219 -30.32 -23.05 -1.31
C GLN A 219 -30.29 -21.53 -1.52
N VAL A 220 -30.24 -20.75 -0.46
CA VAL A 220 -30.20 -19.27 -0.54
C VAL A 220 -28.92 -18.80 -1.24
N LEU A 221 -27.77 -19.43 -0.98
CA LEU A 221 -26.52 -19.16 -1.68
C LEU A 221 -26.58 -19.59 -3.14
N ARG A 222 -27.13 -20.78 -3.42
CA ARG A 222 -27.34 -21.29 -4.78
C ARG A 222 -28.27 -20.38 -5.61
N ASP A 223 -29.33 -19.84 -4.98
CA ASP A 223 -30.26 -18.92 -5.63
C ASP A 223 -29.58 -17.58 -5.95
N TYR A 224 -28.74 -17.06 -5.03
CA TYR A 224 -27.94 -15.87 -5.27
C TYR A 224 -27.00 -16.07 -6.44
N TYR A 225 -26.23 -17.17 -6.43
CA TYR A 225 -25.31 -17.54 -7.51
C TYR A 225 -26.00 -17.63 -8.86
N LYS A 226 -27.07 -18.42 -8.95
CA LYS A 226 -27.86 -18.62 -10.19
C LYS A 226 -28.46 -17.32 -10.71
N LYS A 227 -28.85 -16.40 -9.82
CA LYS A 227 -29.47 -15.13 -10.19
C LYS A 227 -28.45 -14.15 -10.77
N TRP A 228 -27.24 -14.11 -10.22
CA TRP A 228 -26.32 -13.01 -10.46
C TRP A 228 -25.05 -13.39 -11.23
N TYR A 229 -24.54 -14.62 -11.13
CA TYR A 229 -23.36 -15.06 -11.87
C TYR A 229 -23.75 -15.48 -13.28
N ARG A 230 -23.73 -14.53 -14.18
CA ARG A 230 -24.17 -14.70 -15.55
C ARG A 230 -23.31 -13.85 -16.52
N PRO A 231 -23.14 -14.32 -17.77
CA PRO A 231 -22.15 -13.78 -18.68
C PRO A 231 -22.34 -12.30 -19.05
N ASP A 232 -23.57 -11.79 -19.06
CA ASP A 232 -23.86 -10.38 -19.38
C ASP A 232 -23.36 -9.38 -18.30
N LEU A 233 -23.06 -9.88 -17.10
CA LEU A 233 -22.48 -9.11 -15.99
C LEU A 233 -20.98 -9.39 -15.77
N GLN A 234 -20.33 -10.11 -16.69
CA GLN A 234 -18.98 -10.60 -16.52
C GLN A 234 -18.02 -10.12 -17.61
N ALA A 235 -16.75 -9.95 -17.22
CA ALA A 235 -15.66 -9.77 -18.16
C ALA A 235 -14.48 -10.68 -17.82
N VAL A 236 -13.95 -11.33 -18.85
CA VAL A 236 -12.66 -12.05 -18.82
C VAL A 236 -11.57 -11.11 -19.26
N ILE A 237 -10.51 -10.99 -18.47
CA ILE A 237 -9.38 -10.09 -18.71
C ILE A 237 -8.11 -10.93 -18.71
N ILE A 238 -7.38 -10.94 -19.83
CA ILE A 238 -6.13 -11.69 -19.97
C ILE A 238 -5.04 -10.75 -20.49
N VAL A 239 -4.01 -10.55 -19.68
CA VAL A 239 -2.89 -9.66 -20.00
C VAL A 239 -1.59 -10.38 -19.73
N GLY A 240 -0.68 -10.42 -20.71
CA GLY A 240 0.62 -11.03 -20.48
C GLY A 240 1.30 -11.51 -21.74
N ASP A 241 2.30 -12.37 -21.58
CA ASP A 241 3.04 -12.99 -22.68
C ASP A 241 2.21 -14.10 -23.34
N VAL A 242 1.12 -13.69 -24.00
CA VAL A 242 0.14 -14.56 -24.65
C VAL A 242 -0.07 -14.14 -26.11
N ASP A 243 -0.38 -15.12 -26.96
CA ASP A 243 -0.85 -14.86 -28.32
C ASP A 243 -2.32 -14.44 -28.27
N VAL A 244 -2.61 -13.20 -28.66
CA VAL A 244 -3.95 -12.60 -28.60
C VAL A 244 -4.96 -13.39 -29.42
N ASN A 245 -4.60 -13.82 -30.64
CA ASN A 245 -5.53 -14.56 -31.54
C ASN A 245 -5.84 -15.95 -30.98
N TYR A 246 -4.81 -16.64 -30.49
CA TYR A 246 -4.98 -17.95 -29.85
C TYR A 246 -5.88 -17.85 -28.62
N THR A 247 -5.57 -16.90 -27.76
CA THR A 247 -6.31 -16.67 -26.52
C THR A 247 -7.78 -16.33 -26.78
N GLU A 248 -8.05 -15.47 -27.76
CA GLU A 248 -9.41 -15.14 -28.18
C GLU A 248 -10.16 -16.37 -28.68
N ALA A 249 -9.51 -17.21 -29.51
CA ALA A 249 -10.10 -18.45 -30.00
C ALA A 249 -10.44 -19.43 -28.88
N GLN A 250 -9.57 -19.52 -27.84
CA GLN A 250 -9.83 -20.37 -26.67
C GLN A 250 -10.98 -19.83 -25.82
N ILE A 251 -11.04 -18.52 -25.57
CA ILE A 251 -12.18 -17.90 -24.86
C ILE A 251 -13.49 -18.23 -25.58
N LYS A 252 -13.56 -18.02 -26.92
CA LYS A 252 -14.73 -18.31 -27.74
C LYS A 252 -15.13 -19.78 -27.69
N LYS A 253 -14.15 -20.68 -27.64
CA LYS A 253 -14.39 -22.14 -27.60
C LYS A 253 -14.84 -22.59 -26.20
N ILE A 254 -14.14 -22.20 -25.16
CA ILE A 254 -14.35 -22.70 -23.79
C ILE A 254 -15.66 -22.14 -23.20
N PHE A 255 -16.00 -20.88 -23.45
CA PHE A 255 -17.22 -20.24 -22.96
C PHE A 255 -18.45 -20.46 -23.87
N ALA A 256 -18.34 -21.30 -24.92
CA ALA A 256 -19.42 -21.53 -25.87
C ALA A 256 -20.61 -22.32 -25.27
N ASP A 257 -20.39 -23.11 -24.21
CA ASP A 257 -21.42 -23.89 -23.54
C ASP A 257 -22.24 -23.09 -22.50
N ILE A 258 -21.82 -21.87 -22.19
CA ILE A 258 -22.57 -21.00 -21.28
C ILE A 258 -23.63 -20.24 -22.07
N PRO A 259 -24.94 -20.47 -21.82
CA PRO A 259 -26.00 -19.84 -22.58
C PRO A 259 -26.16 -18.35 -22.23
N ALA A 260 -26.75 -17.61 -23.14
CA ALA A 260 -27.20 -16.26 -22.84
C ALA A 260 -28.30 -16.30 -21.77
N PRO A 261 -28.31 -15.34 -20.82
CA PRO A 261 -29.33 -15.30 -19.80
C PRO A 261 -30.73 -15.04 -20.40
N VAL A 262 -31.74 -15.77 -19.90
CA VAL A 262 -33.12 -15.60 -20.30
C VAL A 262 -33.94 -15.13 -19.12
N ASN A 263 -34.77 -14.10 -19.33
CA ASN A 263 -35.56 -13.45 -18.28
C ASN A 263 -34.73 -13.08 -17.04
N ALA A 264 -33.52 -12.59 -17.28
CA ALA A 264 -32.58 -12.24 -16.25
C ALA A 264 -33.08 -11.07 -15.38
N ALA A 265 -32.81 -11.13 -14.09
CA ALA A 265 -33.10 -10.01 -13.19
C ALA A 265 -32.29 -8.79 -13.62
N GLU A 266 -32.91 -7.62 -13.63
CA GLU A 266 -32.20 -6.37 -13.90
C GLU A 266 -31.19 -6.05 -12.79
N ARG A 267 -29.97 -5.66 -13.18
CA ARG A 267 -28.99 -5.17 -12.24
C ARG A 267 -29.21 -3.68 -12.05
N VAL A 268 -29.87 -3.34 -10.96
CA VAL A 268 -30.23 -1.97 -10.62
C VAL A 268 -29.11 -1.31 -9.80
N TYR A 269 -28.70 -0.10 -10.21
CA TYR A 269 -27.83 0.78 -9.43
C TYR A 269 -28.69 1.62 -8.49
N ILE A 270 -28.48 1.48 -7.19
CA ILE A 270 -29.26 2.18 -6.16
C ILE A 270 -28.84 3.65 -6.11
N PRO A 271 -29.75 4.62 -6.39
CA PRO A 271 -29.39 6.02 -6.33
C PRO A 271 -29.19 6.50 -4.89
N VAL A 272 -28.32 7.49 -4.72
CA VAL A 272 -28.18 8.24 -3.46
C VAL A 272 -28.80 9.62 -3.66
N GLU A 273 -29.79 9.92 -2.86
CA GLU A 273 -30.55 11.17 -2.96
C GLU A 273 -29.76 12.39 -2.49
N ASP A 274 -30.10 13.53 -3.05
CA ASP A 274 -29.64 14.83 -2.61
C ASP A 274 -30.25 15.21 -1.26
N ASN A 275 -29.54 15.97 -0.45
CA ASN A 275 -30.06 16.50 0.81
C ASN A 275 -30.06 18.03 0.81
N ALA A 276 -31.19 18.60 1.23
CA ALA A 276 -31.38 20.06 1.29
C ALA A 276 -30.72 20.71 2.52
N LYS A 277 -30.37 19.91 3.53
CA LYS A 277 -29.66 20.31 4.75
C LYS A 277 -28.55 19.32 5.02
N PRO A 278 -27.47 19.68 5.72
CA PRO A 278 -26.41 18.75 6.08
C PRO A 278 -26.96 17.49 6.76
N ILE A 279 -26.50 16.32 6.34
CA ILE A 279 -26.60 15.10 7.12
C ILE A 279 -25.48 15.17 8.15
N VAL A 280 -25.82 15.04 9.42
CA VAL A 280 -24.83 15.12 10.50
C VAL A 280 -24.94 13.87 11.36
N GLY A 281 -23.85 13.22 11.63
CA GLY A 281 -23.82 12.03 12.46
C GLY A 281 -22.55 11.90 13.29
N ILE A 282 -22.69 11.14 14.38
CA ILE A 282 -21.60 10.86 15.31
C ILE A 282 -21.53 9.35 15.53
N ALA A 283 -20.38 8.77 15.31
CA ALA A 283 -20.08 7.39 15.63
C ALA A 283 -18.95 7.32 16.65
N ALA A 284 -19.16 6.58 17.73
CA ALA A 284 -18.15 6.40 18.76
C ALA A 284 -18.10 4.94 19.21
N ASP A 285 -16.89 4.45 19.51
CA ASP A 285 -16.65 3.11 20.00
C ASP A 285 -15.52 3.11 21.03
N LYS A 286 -15.61 2.26 22.05
CA LYS A 286 -14.64 2.21 23.16
C LYS A 286 -13.25 1.79 22.72
N GLU A 287 -13.14 1.01 21.64
CA GLU A 287 -11.89 0.48 21.10
C GLU A 287 -11.42 1.24 19.85
N ALA A 288 -12.12 2.33 19.46
CA ALA A 288 -11.69 3.14 18.34
C ALA A 288 -10.35 3.83 18.63
N THR A 289 -9.49 3.85 17.62
CA THR A 289 -8.15 4.45 17.71
C THR A 289 -8.04 5.76 16.96
N GLN A 290 -9.03 6.08 16.14
CA GLN A 290 -9.06 7.29 15.34
C GLN A 290 -10.19 8.22 15.81
N ASN A 291 -9.83 9.51 15.91
CA ASN A 291 -10.78 10.59 16.10
C ASN A 291 -10.77 11.41 14.83
N SER A 292 -11.84 11.41 14.05
CA SER A 292 -11.86 12.09 12.77
C SER A 292 -13.15 12.86 12.52
N ILE A 293 -13.03 13.90 11.71
CA ILE A 293 -14.15 14.61 11.10
C ILE A 293 -14.03 14.43 9.60
N ASN A 294 -15.09 13.94 8.99
CA ASN A 294 -15.26 13.91 7.56
C ASN A 294 -16.34 14.93 7.16
N ILE A 295 -16.04 15.73 6.14
CA ILE A 295 -17.02 16.62 5.51
C ILE A 295 -17.04 16.28 4.02
N SER A 296 -18.16 15.71 3.55
CA SER A 296 -18.32 15.31 2.15
C SER A 296 -19.33 16.21 1.45
N TYR A 297 -18.97 16.72 0.29
CA TYR A 297 -19.84 17.50 -0.59
C TYR A 297 -20.24 16.65 -1.79
N LYS A 298 -21.47 16.14 -1.79
CA LYS A 298 -21.99 15.25 -2.82
C LYS A 298 -22.13 15.91 -4.17
N SER A 299 -21.84 15.17 -5.22
CA SER A 299 -22.13 15.52 -6.61
C SER A 299 -22.60 14.29 -7.39
N ASP A 300 -23.27 14.52 -8.52
CA ASP A 300 -23.63 13.41 -9.40
C ASP A 300 -22.37 12.84 -10.07
N VAL A 301 -22.34 11.52 -10.22
CA VAL A 301 -21.31 10.82 -11.00
C VAL A 301 -21.30 11.33 -12.44
N THR A 302 -20.15 11.59 -13.02
CA THR A 302 -20.02 11.89 -14.44
C THR A 302 -20.40 10.65 -15.25
N PRO A 303 -21.42 10.73 -16.16
CA PRO A 303 -21.80 9.58 -16.99
C PRO A 303 -20.63 9.00 -17.76
N ALA A 304 -20.61 7.66 -17.93
CA ALA A 304 -19.50 6.94 -18.55
C ALA A 304 -19.23 7.39 -19.99
N ASP A 305 -20.28 7.73 -20.75
CA ASP A 305 -20.19 8.27 -22.11
C ASP A 305 -19.55 9.67 -22.15
N VAL A 306 -19.81 10.50 -21.15
CA VAL A 306 -19.17 11.82 -20.98
C VAL A 306 -17.70 11.64 -20.56
N ARG A 307 -17.40 10.71 -19.63
CA ARG A 307 -16.02 10.38 -19.24
C ARG A 307 -15.22 9.75 -20.37
N ALA A 308 -15.87 9.15 -21.35
CA ALA A 308 -15.23 8.62 -22.54
C ALA A 308 -14.75 9.72 -23.50
N THR A 309 -15.11 10.98 -23.27
CA THR A 309 -14.67 12.15 -24.08
C THR A 309 -13.49 12.87 -23.41
N LEU A 310 -13.07 14.00 -23.97
CA LEU A 310 -12.05 14.89 -23.39
C LEU A 310 -12.37 15.30 -21.94
N MET A 311 -13.64 15.18 -21.52
CA MET A 311 -14.05 15.52 -20.16
C MET A 311 -13.43 14.59 -19.11
N GLY A 312 -13.21 13.32 -19.43
CA GLY A 312 -12.59 12.38 -18.48
C GLY A 312 -11.17 12.79 -18.10
N PRO A 313 -10.20 12.85 -19.02
CA PRO A 313 -8.85 13.29 -18.72
C PRO A 313 -8.76 14.71 -18.11
N LEU A 314 -9.68 15.61 -18.47
CA LEU A 314 -9.75 16.95 -17.89
C LEU A 314 -10.20 16.89 -16.42
N GLU A 315 -11.21 16.09 -16.10
CA GLU A 315 -11.68 15.88 -14.72
C GLU A 315 -10.57 15.30 -13.85
N ASP A 316 -9.85 14.28 -14.34
CA ASP A 316 -8.72 13.67 -13.65
C ASP A 316 -7.58 14.67 -13.39
N TYR A 317 -7.26 15.52 -14.37
CA TYR A 317 -6.28 16.59 -14.23
C TYR A 317 -6.71 17.59 -13.13
N ILE A 318 -7.95 18.09 -13.20
CA ILE A 318 -8.47 19.07 -12.23
C ILE A 318 -8.46 18.48 -10.83
N ASN A 319 -8.99 17.28 -10.65
CA ASN A 319 -9.04 16.59 -9.35
C ASN A 319 -7.64 16.40 -8.77
N SER A 320 -6.66 16.01 -9.60
CA SER A 320 -5.28 15.80 -9.17
C SER A 320 -4.60 17.09 -8.71
N VAL A 321 -4.70 18.17 -9.49
CA VAL A 321 -4.04 19.44 -9.12
C VAL A 321 -4.74 20.10 -7.93
N VAL A 322 -6.07 20.01 -7.84
CA VAL A 322 -6.84 20.56 -6.70
C VAL A 322 -6.52 19.79 -5.43
N SER A 323 -6.50 18.44 -5.48
CA SER A 323 -6.09 17.61 -4.35
C SER A 323 -4.69 17.94 -3.87
N SER A 324 -3.72 18.10 -4.79
CA SER A 324 -2.34 18.45 -4.47
C SER A 324 -2.25 19.80 -3.74
N MET A 325 -2.95 20.84 -4.24
CA MET A 325 -2.94 22.17 -3.64
C MET A 325 -3.56 22.20 -2.25
N ILE A 326 -4.67 21.49 -2.03
CA ILE A 326 -5.34 21.41 -0.72
C ILE A 326 -4.49 20.62 0.27
N THR A 327 -3.94 19.48 -0.17
CA THR A 327 -3.07 18.64 0.66
C THR A 327 -1.84 19.40 1.13
N GLN A 328 -1.25 20.24 0.27
CA GLN A 328 -0.13 21.11 0.67
C GLN A 328 -0.54 22.11 1.76
N ARG A 329 -1.73 22.74 1.65
CA ARG A 329 -2.23 23.63 2.72
C ARG A 329 -2.41 22.92 4.04
N PHE A 330 -2.98 21.70 4.01
CA PHE A 330 -3.14 20.89 5.21
C PHE A 330 -1.78 20.50 5.81
N SER A 331 -0.82 20.10 4.99
CA SER A 331 0.54 19.80 5.41
C SER A 331 1.19 21.01 6.12
N ASP A 332 1.06 22.21 5.55
CA ASP A 332 1.58 23.45 6.14
C ASP A 332 0.93 23.79 7.51
N ILE A 333 -0.34 23.40 7.72
CA ILE A 333 -1.03 23.57 9.02
C ILE A 333 -0.53 22.56 10.05
N VAL A 334 -0.44 21.29 9.66
CA VAL A 334 -0.05 20.17 10.55
C VAL A 334 1.38 20.31 11.07
N LYS A 335 2.25 20.94 10.31
CA LYS A 335 3.67 21.16 10.69
C LYS A 335 3.87 22.26 11.71
N LYS A 336 2.84 23.04 12.03
CA LYS A 336 2.92 24.15 13.00
C LYS A 336 2.62 23.69 14.45
N PRO A 337 3.22 24.34 15.45
CA PRO A 337 2.82 24.15 16.84
C PRO A 337 1.32 24.42 17.05
N ASN A 338 0.72 23.68 17.96
CA ASN A 338 -0.71 23.77 18.28
C ASN A 338 -1.63 23.57 17.08
N ALA A 339 -1.20 22.75 16.11
CA ALA A 339 -2.04 22.41 14.97
C ALA A 339 -3.41 21.88 15.45
N PRO A 340 -4.52 22.34 14.84
CA PRO A 340 -5.87 21.99 15.27
C PRO A 340 -6.21 20.52 14.97
N PHE A 341 -5.50 19.89 14.05
CA PHE A 341 -5.63 18.48 13.69
C PHE A 341 -4.25 17.83 13.55
N VAL A 342 -4.22 16.53 13.68
CA VAL A 342 -3.00 15.70 13.60
C VAL A 342 -2.62 15.42 12.14
N ASN A 343 -3.65 15.26 11.30
CA ASN A 343 -3.57 15.09 9.87
C ASN A 343 -4.84 15.62 9.22
N ALA A 344 -4.76 16.04 7.96
CA ALA A 344 -5.93 16.29 7.13
C ALA A 344 -5.64 15.95 5.69
N SER A 345 -6.67 15.56 4.94
CA SER A 345 -6.60 15.16 3.54
C SER A 345 -7.85 15.57 2.79
N VAL A 346 -7.76 15.57 1.46
CA VAL A 346 -8.90 15.70 0.56
C VAL A 346 -8.86 14.57 -0.44
N ASP A 347 -10.02 14.03 -0.75
CA ASP A 347 -10.22 13.00 -1.77
C ASP A 347 -11.38 13.38 -2.70
N PHE A 348 -11.23 13.04 -3.99
CA PHE A 348 -12.23 13.16 -5.03
C PHE A 348 -12.62 11.75 -5.46
N GLY A 349 -13.80 11.32 -5.10
CA GLY A 349 -14.22 9.94 -5.37
C GLY A 349 -15.67 9.71 -4.98
N ASN A 350 -15.98 8.49 -4.64
CA ASN A 350 -17.32 8.10 -4.26
C ASN A 350 -17.76 8.80 -2.96
N TYR A 351 -19.07 9.15 -2.88
CA TYR A 351 -19.66 9.50 -1.62
C TYR A 351 -19.66 8.29 -0.69
N VAL A 352 -18.79 8.29 0.27
CA VAL A 352 -18.47 7.21 1.21
C VAL A 352 -18.14 5.89 0.46
N VAL A 353 -19.13 5.10 0.06
CA VAL A 353 -18.98 3.82 -0.66
C VAL A 353 -19.88 3.72 -1.90
N ALA A 354 -20.66 4.75 -2.21
CA ALA A 354 -21.70 4.66 -3.21
C ALA A 354 -21.20 4.93 -4.62
N LYS A 355 -21.22 3.93 -5.48
CA LYS A 355 -20.88 4.05 -6.91
C LYS A 355 -21.77 5.04 -7.68
N THR A 356 -22.97 5.35 -7.16
CA THR A 356 -23.97 6.20 -7.82
C THR A 356 -23.92 7.67 -7.40
N LYS A 357 -22.98 8.02 -6.55
CA LYS A 357 -22.80 9.41 -6.08
C LYS A 357 -21.32 9.67 -5.82
N ASP A 358 -20.79 10.74 -6.39
CA ASP A 358 -19.45 11.24 -6.11
C ASP A 358 -19.48 12.26 -4.96
N ALA A 359 -18.30 12.52 -4.40
CA ALA A 359 -18.12 13.60 -3.43
C ALA A 359 -16.70 14.16 -3.48
N VAL A 360 -16.58 15.38 -2.98
CA VAL A 360 -15.30 15.90 -2.47
C VAL A 360 -15.28 15.67 -0.98
N ASN A 361 -14.38 14.82 -0.50
CA ASN A 361 -14.28 14.40 0.88
C ASN A 361 -13.12 15.14 1.55
N PHE A 362 -13.39 15.88 2.61
CA PHE A 362 -12.40 16.52 3.47
C PHE A 362 -12.35 15.76 4.79
N ASP A 363 -11.19 15.23 5.12
CA ASP A 363 -10.97 14.46 6.33
C ASP A 363 -9.95 15.15 7.23
N ALA A 364 -10.20 15.17 8.54
CA ALA A 364 -9.24 15.62 9.52
C ALA A 364 -9.23 14.69 10.75
N THR A 365 -8.04 14.19 11.10
CA THR A 365 -7.80 13.46 12.35
C THR A 365 -7.43 14.44 13.42
N PHE A 366 -8.09 14.39 14.58
CA PHE A 366 -7.89 15.35 15.68
C PHE A 366 -7.43 14.69 16.97
N LYS A 367 -6.85 15.52 17.85
CA LYS A 367 -6.43 15.09 19.20
C LYS A 367 -7.65 14.78 20.06
N GLU A 368 -7.58 13.77 20.91
CA GLU A 368 -8.69 13.33 21.78
C GLU A 368 -9.41 14.52 22.43
N GLY A 369 -10.71 14.59 22.23
CA GLY A 369 -11.55 15.67 22.75
C GLY A 369 -11.46 17.03 22.03
N GLN A 370 -10.61 17.19 21.02
CA GLN A 370 -10.36 18.45 20.30
C GLN A 370 -11.14 18.55 18.98
N TRP A 371 -12.35 17.99 18.94
CA TRP A 371 -13.16 17.98 17.72
C TRP A 371 -13.56 19.39 17.24
N GLU A 372 -13.85 20.33 18.17
CA GLU A 372 -14.31 21.66 17.79
C GLU A 372 -13.22 22.53 17.14
N PRO A 373 -11.99 22.63 17.67
CA PRO A 373 -10.89 23.28 16.97
C PRO A 373 -10.60 22.68 15.61
N ALA A 374 -10.67 21.33 15.48
CA ALA A 374 -10.45 20.64 14.22
C ALA A 374 -11.55 20.97 13.20
N LEU A 375 -12.82 20.89 13.60
CA LEU A 375 -13.95 21.28 12.75
C LEU A 375 -13.82 22.72 12.28
N LYS A 376 -13.54 23.63 13.21
CA LYS A 376 -13.40 25.05 12.88
C LYS A 376 -12.30 25.31 11.86
N ALA A 377 -11.16 24.67 12.02
CA ALA A 377 -10.02 24.84 11.12
C ALA A 377 -10.25 24.19 9.76
N LEU A 378 -10.84 22.99 9.72
CA LEU A 378 -11.19 22.32 8.49
C LEU A 378 -12.20 23.14 7.66
N VAL A 379 -13.26 23.62 8.31
CA VAL A 379 -14.25 24.49 7.66
C VAL A 379 -13.63 25.83 7.28
N ALA A 380 -12.68 26.39 8.05
CA ALA A 380 -11.98 27.62 7.67
C ALA A 380 -11.22 27.48 6.35
N GLU A 381 -10.54 26.33 6.12
CA GLU A 381 -9.88 26.09 4.83
C GLU A 381 -10.89 25.93 3.69
N ILE A 382 -11.99 25.23 3.92
CA ILE A 382 -13.06 25.10 2.92
C ILE A 382 -13.67 26.48 2.57
N VAL A 383 -13.92 27.32 3.57
CA VAL A 383 -14.39 28.72 3.36
C VAL A 383 -13.33 29.54 2.64
N ARG A 384 -12.05 29.37 2.97
CA ARG A 384 -10.93 30.06 2.29
C ARG A 384 -10.84 29.67 0.83
N LEU A 385 -10.97 28.38 0.51
CA LEU A 385 -11.05 27.89 -0.86
C LEU A 385 -12.21 28.50 -1.62
N LYS A 386 -13.41 28.49 -1.02
CA LYS A 386 -14.60 29.08 -1.64
C LYS A 386 -14.48 30.58 -1.87
N THR A 387 -13.87 31.30 -0.93
CA THR A 387 -13.79 32.77 -0.97
C THR A 387 -12.69 33.25 -1.92
N TYR A 388 -11.50 32.70 -1.79
CA TYR A 388 -10.32 33.22 -2.48
C TYR A 388 -9.81 32.29 -3.59
N GLY A 389 -10.12 30.99 -3.52
CA GLY A 389 -9.56 29.99 -4.42
C GLY A 389 -8.10 29.67 -4.11
N PHE A 390 -7.38 29.29 -5.15
CA PHE A 390 -5.94 29.02 -5.12
C PHE A 390 -5.14 30.18 -5.70
N THR A 391 -3.88 30.25 -5.31
CA THR A 391 -2.93 31.24 -5.82
C THR A 391 -2.20 30.74 -7.08
N PRO A 392 -1.64 31.62 -7.90
CA PRO A 392 -0.82 31.22 -9.04
C PRO A 392 0.38 30.33 -8.67
N GLY A 393 0.99 30.55 -7.52
CA GLY A 393 2.13 29.76 -7.06
C GLY A 393 1.73 28.34 -6.67
N GLU A 394 0.61 28.14 -5.96
CA GLU A 394 0.06 26.81 -5.65
C GLU A 394 -0.23 26.03 -6.93
N TYR A 395 -0.92 26.67 -7.87
CA TYR A 395 -1.27 26.03 -9.15
C TYR A 395 -0.03 25.69 -9.99
N SER A 396 0.95 26.61 -10.04
CA SER A 396 2.20 26.36 -10.78
C SER A 396 2.95 25.13 -10.24
N ARG A 397 3.02 24.96 -8.90
CA ARG A 397 3.65 23.79 -8.28
C ARG A 397 2.87 22.50 -8.56
N ALA A 398 1.59 22.48 -8.29
CA ALA A 398 0.73 21.30 -8.50
C ALA A 398 0.75 20.85 -9.97
N LYS A 399 0.71 21.81 -10.90
CA LYS A 399 0.83 21.56 -12.35
C LYS A 399 2.19 20.94 -12.72
N LYS A 400 3.30 21.44 -12.17
CA LYS A 400 4.64 20.89 -12.41
C LYS A 400 4.74 19.45 -11.87
N ASP A 401 4.27 19.21 -10.65
CA ASP A 401 4.29 17.88 -10.03
C ASP A 401 3.47 16.88 -10.83
N TYR A 402 2.29 17.27 -11.28
CA TYR A 402 1.45 16.42 -12.11
C TYR A 402 2.11 16.11 -13.46
N LEU A 403 2.65 17.11 -14.15
CA LEU A 403 3.32 16.93 -15.44
C LEU A 403 4.57 16.05 -15.33
N VAL A 404 5.35 16.19 -14.26
CA VAL A 404 6.51 15.33 -14.02
C VAL A 404 6.09 13.88 -13.76
N SER A 405 5.03 13.67 -12.97
CA SER A 405 4.46 12.33 -12.75
C SER A 405 3.97 11.71 -14.06
N MET A 406 3.29 12.48 -14.91
CA MET A 406 2.82 12.00 -16.22
C MET A 406 3.97 11.73 -17.19
N LYS A 407 5.03 12.55 -17.16
CA LYS A 407 6.26 12.30 -17.93
C LYS A 407 6.94 10.99 -17.50
N ASN A 408 7.05 10.75 -16.22
CA ASN A 408 7.59 9.50 -15.70
C ASN A 408 6.73 8.29 -16.09
N PHE A 409 5.41 8.41 -15.98
CA PHE A 409 4.47 7.40 -16.44
C PHE A 409 4.63 7.09 -17.94
N TYR A 410 4.82 8.12 -18.77
CA TYR A 410 5.10 7.97 -20.21
C TYR A 410 6.48 7.31 -20.45
N ASN A 411 7.52 7.70 -19.73
CA ASN A 411 8.85 7.11 -19.87
C ASN A 411 8.85 5.61 -19.54
N GLU A 412 8.10 5.20 -18.52
CA GLU A 412 7.98 3.80 -18.07
C GLU A 412 6.94 2.97 -18.84
N ARG A 413 6.32 3.49 -19.91
CA ARG A 413 5.21 2.83 -20.62
C ARG A 413 5.53 1.43 -21.11
N ASP A 414 6.78 1.20 -21.57
CA ASP A 414 7.23 -0.09 -22.09
C ASP A 414 7.66 -1.07 -20.97
N LYS A 415 7.68 -0.59 -19.72
CA LYS A 415 7.98 -1.37 -18.50
C LYS A 415 6.75 -1.54 -17.61
N ARG A 416 5.57 -1.15 -18.10
CA ARG A 416 4.32 -1.30 -17.37
C ARG A 416 3.96 -2.77 -17.23
N THR A 417 3.72 -3.21 -16.00
CA THR A 417 3.45 -4.61 -15.68
C THR A 417 2.08 -5.08 -16.16
N SER A 418 1.93 -6.38 -16.40
CA SER A 418 0.69 -6.99 -16.88
C SER A 418 -0.46 -6.82 -15.88
N ASP A 419 -0.19 -6.93 -14.57
CA ASP A 419 -1.19 -6.69 -13.53
C ASP A 419 -1.69 -5.23 -13.50
N ALA A 420 -0.81 -4.26 -13.77
CA ALA A 420 -1.21 -2.85 -13.87
C ALA A 420 -2.16 -2.59 -15.06
N TRP A 421 -1.97 -3.31 -16.18
CA TRP A 421 -2.90 -3.25 -17.31
C TRP A 421 -4.21 -3.99 -17.03
N ALA A 422 -4.15 -5.16 -16.40
CA ALA A 422 -5.35 -5.93 -16.07
C ALA A 422 -6.29 -5.14 -15.15
N ASN A 423 -5.77 -4.42 -14.16
CA ASN A 423 -6.57 -3.56 -13.29
C ASN A 423 -7.23 -2.40 -14.06
N VAL A 424 -6.53 -1.77 -15.01
CA VAL A 424 -7.14 -0.74 -15.88
C VAL A 424 -8.36 -1.30 -16.63
N TYR A 425 -8.29 -2.55 -17.11
CA TYR A 425 -9.42 -3.17 -17.81
C TYR A 425 -10.55 -3.61 -16.88
N VAL A 426 -10.24 -4.00 -15.64
CA VAL A 426 -11.27 -4.20 -14.59
C VAL A 426 -12.05 -2.90 -14.37
N ASP A 427 -11.34 -1.79 -14.13
CA ASP A 427 -11.96 -0.49 -13.86
C ASP A 427 -12.74 0.01 -15.09
N TYR A 428 -12.17 -0.14 -16.29
CA TYR A 428 -12.89 0.22 -17.52
C TYR A 428 -14.15 -0.62 -17.74
N PHE A 429 -14.11 -1.92 -17.45
CA PHE A 429 -15.31 -2.77 -17.52
C PHE A 429 -16.36 -2.30 -16.50
N GLU A 430 -15.95 -2.03 -15.27
CA GLU A 430 -16.85 -1.66 -14.18
C GLU A 430 -17.48 -0.27 -14.37
N ASP A 431 -16.68 0.72 -14.76
CA ASP A 431 -17.03 2.13 -14.67
C ASP A 431 -17.13 2.81 -16.03
N GLY A 432 -16.60 2.20 -17.09
CA GLY A 432 -16.49 2.83 -18.40
C GLY A 432 -15.52 4.00 -18.41
N GLY A 433 -15.75 4.98 -19.26
CA GLY A 433 -14.89 6.14 -19.43
C GLY A 433 -13.95 6.01 -20.62
N TYR A 434 -12.78 6.66 -20.56
CA TYR A 434 -11.79 6.60 -21.63
C TYR A 434 -10.76 5.49 -21.41
N LEU A 435 -10.19 4.98 -22.51
CA LEU A 435 -9.14 3.97 -22.50
C LEU A 435 -8.10 4.34 -23.56
N LEU A 436 -7.29 5.34 -23.26
CA LEU A 436 -6.24 5.86 -24.15
C LEU A 436 -4.95 5.04 -24.05
N ASP A 437 -4.20 4.97 -25.16
CA ASP A 437 -2.80 4.59 -25.08
C ASP A 437 -1.99 5.67 -24.32
N ILE A 438 -0.89 5.26 -23.69
CA ILE A 438 -0.11 6.16 -22.83
C ILE A 438 0.49 7.36 -23.59
N PRO A 439 1.05 7.21 -24.81
CA PRO A 439 1.51 8.35 -25.60
C PRO A 439 0.42 9.39 -25.87
N THR A 440 -0.73 8.96 -26.32
CA THR A 440 -1.88 9.86 -26.60
C THR A 440 -2.36 10.53 -25.31
N HIS A 441 -2.47 9.78 -24.22
CA HIS A 441 -2.84 10.33 -22.90
C HIS A 441 -1.84 11.40 -22.45
N TYR A 442 -0.53 11.13 -22.53
CA TYR A 442 0.49 12.09 -22.14
C TYR A 442 0.44 13.38 -22.95
N GLN A 443 0.30 13.29 -24.28
CA GLN A 443 0.17 14.47 -25.15
C GLN A 443 -1.09 15.28 -24.81
N LEU A 444 -2.21 14.60 -24.57
CA LEU A 444 -3.47 15.23 -24.21
C LEU A 444 -3.36 16.00 -22.90
N ILE A 445 -2.76 15.38 -21.88
CA ILE A 445 -2.55 16.00 -20.58
C ILE A 445 -1.62 17.22 -20.67
N GLN A 446 -0.57 17.17 -21.50
CA GLN A 446 0.27 18.34 -21.72
C GLN A 446 -0.54 19.52 -22.30
N GLY A 447 -1.39 19.24 -23.29
CA GLY A 447 -2.27 20.25 -23.88
C GLY A 447 -3.29 20.83 -22.88
N ILE A 448 -3.91 19.95 -22.07
CA ILE A 448 -4.83 20.37 -21.01
C ILE A 448 -4.09 21.26 -19.99
N ALA A 449 -2.96 20.82 -19.49
CA ALA A 449 -2.20 21.55 -18.49
C ALA A 449 -1.68 22.90 -19.01
N GLU A 450 -1.36 23.01 -20.28
CA GLU A 450 -0.94 24.27 -20.91
C GLU A 450 -2.08 25.28 -21.05
N GLN A 451 -3.27 24.79 -21.41
CA GLN A 451 -4.39 25.66 -21.82
C GLN A 451 -5.40 25.89 -20.68
N PHE A 452 -5.47 25.04 -19.66
CA PHE A 452 -6.48 25.17 -18.61
C PHE A 452 -6.04 26.19 -17.53
N PRO A 453 -6.70 27.35 -17.40
CA PRO A 453 -6.25 28.41 -16.51
C PRO A 453 -6.76 28.22 -15.09
N LEU A 454 -6.01 28.76 -14.10
CA LEU A 454 -6.36 28.76 -12.68
C LEU A 454 -7.73 29.39 -12.41
N GLU A 455 -8.07 30.42 -13.15
CA GLU A 455 -9.31 31.17 -12.99
C GLU A 455 -10.55 30.30 -13.16
N GLN A 456 -10.49 29.27 -14.00
CA GLN A 456 -11.57 28.29 -14.17
C GLN A 456 -11.68 27.37 -12.96
N ILE A 457 -10.56 26.88 -12.43
CA ILE A 457 -10.56 26.09 -11.18
C ILE A 457 -11.18 26.90 -10.04
N ASN A 458 -10.74 28.15 -9.88
CA ASN A 458 -11.25 29.04 -8.85
C ASN A 458 -12.74 29.37 -9.04
N ALA A 459 -13.22 29.50 -10.27
CA ALA A 459 -14.63 29.70 -10.56
C ALA A 459 -15.48 28.47 -10.21
N MET A 460 -14.95 27.26 -10.41
CA MET A 460 -15.61 26.00 -10.02
C MET A 460 -15.74 25.90 -8.51
N ILE A 461 -14.67 26.14 -7.77
CA ILE A 461 -14.64 26.02 -6.31
C ILE A 461 -15.58 27.04 -5.63
N LYS A 462 -15.68 28.24 -6.15
CA LYS A 462 -16.61 29.27 -5.65
C LYS A 462 -18.08 28.86 -5.66
N GLN A 463 -18.45 27.85 -6.46
CA GLN A 463 -19.84 27.36 -6.54
C GLN A 463 -20.16 26.26 -5.54
N LEU A 464 -19.18 25.81 -4.75
CA LEU A 464 -19.41 24.82 -3.70
C LEU A 464 -20.53 25.31 -2.75
N ASP A 465 -21.59 24.54 -2.62
CA ASP A 465 -22.67 24.82 -1.67
C ASP A 465 -22.30 24.19 -0.33
N LEU A 466 -22.12 25.00 0.69
CA LEU A 466 -21.72 24.54 2.02
C LEU A 466 -22.89 24.07 2.90
N GLU A 467 -24.11 24.15 2.41
CA GLU A 467 -25.31 23.79 3.20
C GLU A 467 -26.10 22.64 2.58
N LYS A 468 -26.01 22.43 1.26
CA LYS A 468 -26.74 21.40 0.52
C LYS A 468 -25.80 20.31 0.06
N ASN A 469 -26.30 19.07 0.04
CA ASN A 469 -25.54 17.90 -0.38
C ASN A 469 -24.29 17.66 0.48
N VAL A 470 -24.40 17.95 1.77
CA VAL A 470 -23.30 17.86 2.73
C VAL A 470 -23.53 16.72 3.70
N LEU A 471 -22.50 15.95 3.96
CA LEU A 471 -22.37 15.06 5.12
C LEU A 471 -21.33 15.67 6.06
N VAL A 472 -21.61 15.69 7.34
CA VAL A 472 -20.65 15.99 8.42
C VAL A 472 -20.66 14.80 9.36
N ALA A 473 -19.61 14.00 9.32
CA ALA A 473 -19.46 12.81 10.16
C ALA A 473 -18.33 13.02 11.16
N LEU A 474 -18.62 12.77 12.44
CA LEU A 474 -17.63 12.75 13.50
C LEU A 474 -17.48 11.31 14.00
N THR A 475 -16.27 10.76 13.90
CA THR A 475 -15.96 9.47 14.52
C THR A 475 -14.98 9.66 15.66
N SER A 476 -15.12 8.89 16.75
CA SER A 476 -14.28 9.09 17.93
C SER A 476 -14.18 7.83 18.78
N VAL A 477 -13.22 7.88 19.71
CA VAL A 477 -13.19 6.97 20.84
C VAL A 477 -14.29 7.35 21.85
N GLU A 478 -15.01 6.36 22.38
CA GLU A 478 -15.97 6.51 23.44
C GLU A 478 -15.29 6.32 24.80
N LYS A 479 -15.05 7.44 25.51
CA LYS A 479 -14.46 7.44 26.86
C LYS A 479 -15.18 8.46 27.75
N PRO A 480 -15.31 8.21 29.06
CA PRO A 480 -15.90 9.18 29.99
C PRO A 480 -15.17 10.54 30.01
N SER A 481 -13.87 10.57 29.70
CA SER A 481 -13.05 11.78 29.62
C SER A 481 -13.26 12.58 28.35
N VAL A 482 -13.87 12.00 27.30
CA VAL A 482 -14.07 12.61 25.99
C VAL A 482 -15.50 13.11 25.88
N LYS A 483 -15.66 14.43 25.88
CA LYS A 483 -16.96 15.04 25.69
C LYS A 483 -17.25 15.25 24.22
N LEU A 484 -18.11 14.42 23.65
CA LEU A 484 -18.61 14.57 22.28
C LEU A 484 -19.77 15.56 22.23
N PRO A 485 -19.97 16.27 21.10
CA PRO A 485 -21.13 17.14 20.93
C PRO A 485 -22.44 16.34 20.77
N SER A 486 -23.57 17.02 20.93
CA SER A 486 -24.81 16.48 20.34
C SER A 486 -24.82 16.71 18.81
N ILE A 487 -25.72 16.00 18.12
CA ILE A 487 -25.90 16.21 16.66
C ILE A 487 -26.32 17.65 16.38
N GLU A 488 -27.19 18.23 17.22
CA GLU A 488 -27.65 19.61 17.10
C GLU A 488 -26.47 20.61 17.32
N GLU A 489 -25.61 20.35 18.29
CA GLU A 489 -24.44 21.16 18.57
C GLU A 489 -23.46 21.11 17.40
N LEU A 490 -23.15 19.91 16.90
CA LEU A 490 -22.25 19.72 15.77
C LEU A 490 -22.79 20.40 14.51
N THR A 491 -24.10 20.25 14.25
CA THR A 491 -24.78 20.90 13.12
C THR A 491 -24.68 22.43 13.22
N LYS A 492 -25.00 22.97 14.41
CA LYS A 492 -24.93 24.41 14.64
C LYS A 492 -23.51 24.94 14.45
N LYS A 493 -22.51 24.27 15.04
CA LYS A 493 -21.10 24.68 14.92
C LYS A 493 -20.62 24.64 13.47
N TYR A 494 -20.95 23.57 12.72
CA TYR A 494 -20.65 23.50 11.31
C TYR A 494 -21.23 24.71 10.56
N LEU A 495 -22.54 24.97 10.67
CA LEU A 495 -23.19 26.08 10.00
C LEU A 495 -22.69 27.47 10.43
N ASP A 496 -22.31 27.64 11.69
CA ASP A 496 -21.69 28.88 12.19
C ASP A 496 -20.29 29.07 11.54
N TYR A 497 -19.48 28.01 11.45
CA TYR A 497 -18.16 28.09 10.88
C TYR A 497 -18.14 28.26 9.35
N THR A 498 -19.19 27.85 8.63
CA THR A 498 -19.30 28.18 7.19
C THR A 498 -19.41 29.68 6.90
N LYS A 499 -19.75 30.48 7.92
CA LYS A 499 -19.92 31.95 7.82
C LYS A 499 -18.73 32.73 8.41
N GLN A 500 -17.70 32.03 8.90
CA GLN A 500 -16.54 32.68 9.51
C GLN A 500 -15.74 33.48 8.49
N GLN A 501 -15.14 34.59 8.94
CA GLN A 501 -14.19 35.34 8.15
C GLN A 501 -12.84 34.62 8.16
N VAL A 502 -12.19 34.56 7.00
CA VAL A 502 -10.88 33.92 6.79
C VAL A 502 -9.94 34.86 6.05
N GLU A 503 -8.67 34.77 6.32
CA GLU A 503 -7.65 35.52 5.58
C GLU A 503 -7.36 34.88 4.23
N ALA A 504 -6.95 35.70 3.25
CA ALA A 504 -6.49 35.21 1.96
C ALA A 504 -5.22 34.35 2.12
N PRO A 505 -5.06 33.31 1.29
CA PRO A 505 -3.83 32.53 1.29
C PRO A 505 -2.65 33.40 0.86
N LYS A 506 -1.48 33.19 1.49
CA LYS A 506 -0.23 33.85 1.09
C LYS A 506 0.46 33.00 0.04
N ASP A 507 0.90 33.64 -1.03
CA ASP A 507 1.66 32.97 -2.08
C ASP A 507 3.17 33.14 -1.80
N GLU A 508 3.80 32.05 -1.38
CA GLU A 508 5.23 32.01 -1.14
C GLU A 508 5.89 31.23 -2.29
N VAL A 509 6.26 31.96 -3.36
CA VAL A 509 7.04 31.37 -4.45
C VAL A 509 8.53 31.52 -4.12
N SER A 510 9.20 30.43 -3.89
CA SER A 510 10.65 30.39 -3.80
C SER A 510 11.26 29.77 -5.05
N ASN A 511 12.09 30.54 -5.76
CA ASN A 511 12.95 30.09 -6.84
C ASN A 511 14.40 29.87 -6.37
N GLU A 512 14.58 29.64 -5.07
CA GLU A 512 15.89 29.52 -4.46
C GLU A 512 16.55 28.19 -4.81
N LYS A 513 17.86 28.24 -5.05
CA LYS A 513 18.68 27.06 -5.28
C LYS A 513 18.82 26.28 -3.96
N LEU A 514 18.82 24.95 -4.05
CA LEU A 514 19.09 24.07 -2.88
C LEU A 514 20.47 24.36 -2.27
N ILE A 515 21.46 24.61 -3.10
CA ILE A 515 22.83 24.95 -2.69
C ILE A 515 23.24 26.25 -3.41
N ASP A 516 23.45 27.32 -2.65
CA ASP A 516 23.82 28.63 -3.21
C ASP A 516 25.25 28.63 -3.73
N LYS A 517 26.16 28.02 -2.98
CA LYS A 517 27.57 27.89 -3.33
C LYS A 517 27.98 26.44 -3.45
N LEU A 518 28.28 26.02 -4.66
CA LEU A 518 28.71 24.64 -4.90
C LEU A 518 29.97 24.31 -4.08
N PRO A 519 30.05 23.09 -3.51
CA PRO A 519 31.27 22.67 -2.82
C PRO A 519 32.46 22.57 -3.79
N MET A 520 33.64 22.65 -3.28
CA MET A 520 34.85 22.46 -4.06
C MET A 520 34.95 21.01 -4.52
N LYS A 521 35.06 20.78 -5.83
CA LYS A 521 35.10 19.42 -6.42
C LYS A 521 36.23 18.59 -5.85
N GLY A 522 35.93 17.38 -5.47
CA GLY A 522 36.92 16.32 -5.28
C GLY A 522 37.23 15.63 -6.61
N LYS A 523 37.89 14.46 -6.56
CA LYS A 523 38.33 13.71 -7.74
C LYS A 523 38.03 12.23 -7.60
N ILE A 524 37.77 11.56 -8.72
CA ILE A 524 37.82 10.11 -8.82
C ILE A 524 39.33 9.76 -9.08
N VAL A 525 39.95 9.09 -8.11
CA VAL A 525 41.38 8.77 -8.14
C VAL A 525 41.68 7.38 -8.72
N LYS A 526 40.69 6.46 -8.71
CA LYS A 526 40.80 5.12 -9.29
C LYS A 526 39.46 4.70 -9.89
N THR A 527 39.50 4.01 -11.02
CA THR A 527 38.34 3.35 -11.66
C THR A 527 38.68 1.88 -11.90
N GLU A 528 37.78 1.00 -11.44
CA GLU A 528 37.87 -0.45 -11.66
C GLU A 528 36.57 -0.90 -12.36
N LYS A 529 36.73 -1.56 -13.52
CA LYS A 529 35.61 -2.11 -14.30
C LYS A 529 35.48 -3.61 -14.08
N ASN A 530 34.33 -4.16 -14.42
CA ASN A 530 34.03 -5.59 -14.28
C ASN A 530 34.18 -6.12 -12.84
N GLY A 531 33.78 -5.32 -11.88
CA GLY A 531 33.58 -5.78 -10.50
C GLY A 531 32.46 -6.82 -10.41
N GLN A 532 32.22 -7.31 -9.19
CA GLN A 532 31.16 -8.32 -8.96
C GLN A 532 29.82 -7.84 -9.51
N TYR A 533 29.06 -8.74 -10.08
CA TYR A 533 27.76 -8.51 -10.74
C TYR A 533 27.82 -7.49 -11.89
N GLY A 534 28.98 -7.32 -12.52
CA GLY A 534 29.19 -6.38 -13.63
C GLY A 534 29.21 -4.91 -13.19
N SER A 535 29.58 -4.64 -11.94
CA SER A 535 29.65 -3.27 -11.41
C SER A 535 30.94 -2.53 -11.84
N THR A 536 30.86 -1.20 -11.92
CA THR A 536 32.02 -0.30 -11.98
C THR A 536 32.28 0.28 -10.59
N ILE A 537 33.54 0.36 -10.18
CA ILE A 537 33.93 0.87 -8.86
C ILE A 537 34.80 2.11 -9.03
N TRP A 538 34.44 3.19 -8.36
CA TRP A 538 35.24 4.41 -8.26
C TRP A 538 35.74 4.62 -6.85
N THR A 539 37.01 4.86 -6.69
CA THR A 539 37.61 5.33 -5.43
C THR A 539 37.78 6.85 -5.51
N LEU A 540 37.30 7.54 -4.49
CA LEU A 540 37.28 9.01 -4.45
C LEU A 540 38.41 9.59 -3.60
N SER A 541 38.76 10.84 -3.86
CA SER A 541 39.84 11.55 -3.16
C SER A 541 39.64 11.71 -1.66
N ASN A 542 38.38 11.74 -1.20
CA ASN A 542 38.02 11.76 0.22
C ASN A 542 37.99 10.38 0.88
N GLY A 543 38.33 9.32 0.13
CA GLY A 543 38.43 7.94 0.62
C GLY A 543 37.14 7.16 0.66
N THR A 544 36.07 7.69 0.10
CA THR A 544 34.84 6.93 -0.12
C THR A 544 34.90 6.12 -1.41
N LYS A 545 34.00 5.15 -1.57
CA LYS A 545 33.86 4.36 -2.80
C LYS A 545 32.48 4.47 -3.37
N VAL A 546 32.40 4.39 -4.70
CA VAL A 546 31.13 4.38 -5.43
C VAL A 546 31.07 3.14 -6.30
N TYR A 547 30.00 2.39 -6.16
CA TYR A 547 29.72 1.16 -6.92
C TYR A 547 28.51 1.42 -7.83
N ILE A 548 28.66 1.12 -9.10
CA ILE A 548 27.67 1.43 -10.12
C ILE A 548 27.28 0.16 -10.85
N LYS A 549 25.99 -0.16 -10.88
CA LYS A 549 25.43 -1.21 -11.71
C LYS A 549 24.36 -0.64 -12.62
N LYS A 550 24.69 -0.52 -13.91
CA LYS A 550 23.72 -0.14 -14.93
C LYS A 550 22.78 -1.29 -15.21
N THR A 551 21.49 -0.98 -15.28
CA THR A 551 20.40 -1.92 -15.64
C THR A 551 19.44 -1.25 -16.61
N ASP A 552 18.57 -2.05 -17.22
CA ASP A 552 17.50 -1.66 -18.15
C ASP A 552 16.11 -2.10 -17.69
N TYR A 553 15.97 -2.44 -16.40
CA TYR A 553 14.71 -2.96 -15.85
C TYR A 553 13.64 -1.88 -15.74
N LYS A 554 14.05 -0.65 -15.59
CA LYS A 554 13.25 0.58 -15.64
C LYS A 554 13.91 1.60 -16.54
N GLU A 555 13.12 2.39 -17.27
CA GLU A 555 13.66 3.40 -18.18
C GLU A 555 14.20 4.61 -17.46
N ASP A 556 13.56 5.04 -16.38
CA ASP A 556 13.88 6.28 -15.72
C ASP A 556 13.90 6.14 -14.18
N GLU A 557 14.59 5.10 -13.70
CA GLU A 557 14.81 4.88 -12.28
C GLU A 557 16.29 4.72 -11.99
N ILE A 558 16.79 5.45 -11.00
CA ILE A 558 18.10 5.29 -10.38
C ILE A 558 17.89 5.17 -8.88
N LEU A 559 18.22 4.01 -8.32
CA LEU A 559 18.23 3.77 -6.89
C LEU A 559 19.61 4.01 -6.32
N PHE A 560 19.65 4.60 -5.14
CA PHE A 560 20.86 5.00 -4.44
C PHE A 560 20.87 4.47 -3.01
N LYS A 561 22.02 3.99 -2.56
CA LYS A 561 22.29 3.64 -1.16
C LYS A 561 23.70 4.01 -0.79
N GLY A 562 23.91 4.56 0.39
CA GLY A 562 25.20 4.68 1.04
C GLY A 562 25.16 3.97 2.38
N ARG A 563 26.24 3.28 2.74
CA ARG A 563 26.37 2.57 4.00
C ARG A 563 27.77 2.65 4.55
N ARG A 564 27.85 2.70 5.86
CA ARG A 564 29.09 2.58 6.61
C ARG A 564 28.82 1.83 7.91
N ASP A 565 29.72 0.93 8.30
CA ASP A 565 29.70 0.35 9.65
C ASP A 565 29.90 1.44 10.69
N GLY A 566 29.12 1.38 11.78
CA GLY A 566 29.12 2.43 12.79
C GLY A 566 27.90 2.36 13.70
N GLY A 567 26.96 3.26 13.49
CA GLY A 567 25.68 3.30 14.19
C GLY A 567 25.74 3.86 15.61
N TYR A 568 24.58 3.91 16.25
CA TYR A 568 24.42 4.58 17.53
C TYR A 568 25.09 3.85 18.72
N TYR A 569 25.52 2.59 18.56
CA TYR A 569 26.30 1.94 19.60
C TYR A 569 27.72 2.52 19.77
N ASN A 570 28.14 3.42 18.89
CA ASN A 570 29.37 4.23 19.03
C ASN A 570 29.14 5.51 19.85
N PHE A 571 27.92 5.87 20.20
CA PHE A 571 27.69 7.06 21.01
C PHE A 571 28.19 6.88 22.45
N THR A 572 28.75 7.95 22.97
CA THR A 572 29.16 8.02 24.37
C THR A 572 27.95 8.43 25.20
N LYS A 573 27.51 7.56 26.13
CA LYS A 573 26.40 7.79 27.08
C LYS A 573 25.07 8.20 26.38
N PRO A 574 24.57 7.47 25.36
CA PRO A 574 23.25 7.69 24.85
C PRO A 574 22.22 7.25 25.90
N ASN A 575 21.04 7.85 25.87
CA ASN A 575 19.89 7.26 26.56
C ASN A 575 18.96 6.58 25.54
N ALA A 576 18.10 5.69 26.01
CA ALA A 576 17.20 4.94 25.12
C ALA A 576 16.23 5.85 24.35
N THR A 577 15.73 6.90 24.97
CA THR A 577 14.82 7.87 24.36
C THR A 577 15.47 8.57 23.18
N ASP A 578 16.72 9.08 23.33
CA ASP A 578 17.44 9.70 22.21
C ASP A 578 17.56 8.77 21.02
N LEU A 579 17.84 7.47 21.25
CA LEU A 579 18.01 6.49 20.19
C LEU A 579 16.70 6.19 19.45
N LYS A 580 15.59 6.12 20.19
CA LYS A 580 14.25 5.88 19.62
C LYS A 580 13.81 7.01 18.67
N VAL A 581 14.18 8.25 18.96
CA VAL A 581 13.72 9.43 18.21
C VAL A 581 14.76 10.01 17.26
N LEU A 582 15.97 9.44 17.22
CA LEU A 582 17.14 9.98 16.51
C LEU A 582 16.84 10.32 15.05
N ASN A 583 16.29 9.37 14.31
CA ASN A 583 16.05 9.51 12.89
C ASN A 583 14.83 10.38 12.58
N SER A 584 13.75 10.23 13.32
CA SER A 584 12.54 11.03 13.11
C SER A 584 12.82 12.52 13.36
N LEU A 585 13.54 12.85 14.42
CA LEU A 585 13.84 14.25 14.75
C LEU A 585 14.88 14.89 13.83
N ALA A 586 15.74 14.11 13.21
CA ALA A 586 16.68 14.63 12.22
C ALA A 586 15.97 15.06 10.92
N ALA A 587 14.84 14.44 10.61
CA ALA A 587 14.10 14.68 9.37
C ALA A 587 13.20 15.93 9.42
N ILE A 588 12.61 16.24 10.58
CA ILE A 588 11.56 17.28 10.68
C ILE A 588 12.03 18.71 10.50
N GLY A 589 13.33 18.98 10.67
CA GLY A 589 13.87 20.35 10.62
C GLY A 589 14.10 20.89 9.21
N GLY A 590 14.07 20.02 8.19
CA GLY A 590 14.47 20.38 6.84
C GLY A 590 15.99 20.36 6.62
N LEU A 591 16.44 20.94 5.50
CA LEU A 591 17.84 20.90 5.07
C LEU A 591 18.34 22.28 4.62
N GLY A 592 19.58 22.62 4.98
CA GLY A 592 20.21 23.88 4.61
C GLY A 592 19.44 25.08 5.13
N LYS A 593 18.97 25.93 4.24
CA LYS A 593 18.16 27.11 4.56
C LYS A 593 16.64 26.84 4.56
N PHE A 594 16.22 25.68 4.06
CA PHE A 594 14.83 25.31 3.90
C PHE A 594 14.32 24.53 5.11
N ASP A 595 13.22 24.97 5.72
CA ASP A 595 12.43 24.10 6.56
C ASP A 595 11.74 23.01 5.71
N GLU A 596 11.05 22.08 6.34
CA GLU A 596 10.44 20.94 5.64
C GLU A 596 9.44 21.39 4.55
N SER A 597 8.59 22.36 4.85
CA SER A 597 7.58 22.88 3.91
C SER A 597 8.21 23.64 2.75
N ALA A 598 9.21 24.48 3.02
CA ALA A 598 9.95 25.20 2.00
C ALA A 598 10.76 24.27 1.10
N LEU A 599 11.31 23.18 1.68
CA LEU A 599 12.04 22.16 0.92
C LEU A 599 11.10 21.40 -0.04
N GLU A 600 9.92 20.99 0.42
CA GLU A 600 8.91 20.36 -0.43
C GLU A 600 8.52 21.28 -1.61
N LYS A 601 8.26 22.54 -1.33
CA LYS A 601 7.94 23.54 -2.38
C LYS A 601 9.10 23.77 -3.35
N ALA A 602 10.33 23.76 -2.87
CA ALA A 602 11.53 23.92 -3.71
C ALA A 602 11.80 22.69 -4.60
N LEU A 603 11.33 21.52 -4.20
CA LEU A 603 11.45 20.26 -4.94
C LEU A 603 10.29 20.02 -5.90
N SER A 604 9.29 20.90 -5.94
CA SER A 604 8.15 20.75 -6.83
C SER A 604 8.59 20.65 -8.30
N GLY A 605 8.03 19.68 -9.00
CA GLY A 605 8.41 19.34 -10.38
C GLY A 605 9.70 18.51 -10.49
N ARG A 606 10.13 17.85 -9.40
CA ARG A 606 11.31 16.98 -9.39
C ARG A 606 11.00 15.62 -8.75
N ILE A 607 11.64 14.59 -9.27
CA ILE A 607 11.59 13.23 -8.71
C ILE A 607 12.97 12.92 -8.12
N ALA A 608 13.19 13.35 -6.90
CA ALA A 608 14.43 13.09 -6.17
C ALA A 608 14.15 12.99 -4.67
N SER A 609 14.69 11.96 -4.04
CA SER A 609 14.58 11.77 -2.60
C SER A 609 15.88 11.27 -2.00
N VAL A 610 16.22 11.72 -0.79
CA VAL A 610 17.32 11.19 0.03
C VAL A 610 16.89 11.21 1.49
N SER A 611 17.08 10.09 2.17
CA SER A 611 16.96 9.99 3.62
C SER A 611 18.26 9.48 4.24
N ALA A 612 18.64 10.03 5.38
CA ALA A 612 19.78 9.57 6.17
C ALA A 612 19.28 8.98 7.49
N THR A 613 19.81 7.82 7.87
CA THR A 613 19.40 7.09 9.06
C THR A 613 20.62 6.54 9.81
N VAL A 614 20.50 6.45 11.12
CA VAL A 614 21.50 5.84 12.00
C VAL A 614 20.85 4.61 12.64
N SER A 615 21.35 3.42 12.29
CA SER A 615 20.90 2.18 12.92
C SER A 615 21.76 1.86 14.15
N ASN A 616 21.54 0.71 14.76
CA ASN A 616 22.33 0.28 15.91
C ASN A 616 23.83 0.06 15.55
N ILE A 617 24.13 -0.44 14.35
CA ILE A 617 25.49 -0.82 13.93
C ILE A 617 25.93 -0.21 12.59
N SER A 618 25.13 0.61 11.97
CA SER A 618 25.48 1.28 10.69
C SER A 618 24.91 2.68 10.59
N ASP A 619 25.58 3.50 9.77
CA ASP A 619 25.09 4.77 9.26
C ASP A 619 24.70 4.54 7.81
N ASP A 620 23.48 4.90 7.45
CA ASP A 620 22.92 4.60 6.15
C ASP A 620 22.32 5.85 5.50
N VAL A 621 22.39 5.94 4.19
CA VAL A 621 21.63 6.88 3.36
C VAL A 621 20.96 6.10 2.23
N ALA A 622 19.77 6.48 1.87
CA ALA A 622 19.02 5.87 0.77
C ALA A 622 18.29 6.94 -0.04
N GLY A 623 18.11 6.72 -1.33
CA GLY A 623 17.41 7.65 -2.18
C GLY A 623 17.02 7.03 -3.51
N SER A 624 16.20 7.75 -4.25
CA SER A 624 15.80 7.41 -5.60
C SER A 624 15.63 8.67 -6.44
N THR A 625 15.82 8.53 -7.73
CA THR A 625 15.70 9.65 -8.67
C THR A 625 15.49 9.16 -10.09
N THR A 626 15.13 10.10 -10.97
CA THR A 626 15.22 9.95 -12.43
C THR A 626 16.58 10.37 -12.96
N LYS A 627 16.82 10.13 -14.24
CA LYS A 627 18.04 10.63 -14.91
C LYS A 627 18.15 12.15 -14.87
N GLU A 628 17.02 12.84 -15.05
CA GLU A 628 16.93 14.31 -15.11
C GLU A 628 17.21 14.94 -13.74
N ASP A 629 16.75 14.32 -12.66
CA ASP A 629 16.85 14.86 -11.31
C ASP A 629 18.02 14.30 -10.49
N LEU A 630 18.96 13.59 -11.15
CA LEU A 630 20.12 12.99 -10.51
C LEU A 630 20.96 14.01 -9.72
N GLU A 631 21.16 15.22 -10.26
CA GLU A 631 21.87 16.28 -9.56
C GLU A 631 21.10 16.74 -8.31
N THR A 632 19.79 16.88 -8.40
CA THR A 632 18.94 17.25 -7.27
C THR A 632 19.07 16.23 -6.13
N MET A 633 19.06 14.93 -6.43
CA MET A 633 19.28 13.87 -5.44
C MET A 633 20.66 14.01 -4.77
N LEU A 634 21.70 14.29 -5.52
CA LEU A 634 23.06 14.44 -4.98
C LEU A 634 23.23 15.74 -4.18
N GLN A 635 22.50 16.80 -4.50
CA GLN A 635 22.40 18.00 -3.67
C GLN A 635 21.73 17.69 -2.33
N LEU A 636 20.63 16.94 -2.34
CA LEU A 636 19.97 16.49 -1.11
C LEU A 636 20.88 15.59 -0.27
N LEU A 637 21.64 14.69 -0.90
CA LEU A 637 22.65 13.89 -0.23
C LEU A 637 23.70 14.78 0.47
N TYR A 638 24.24 15.75 -0.26
CA TYR A 638 25.25 16.67 0.28
C TYR A 638 24.71 17.44 1.49
N LEU A 639 23.48 17.92 1.41
CA LEU A 639 22.83 18.64 2.52
C LEU A 639 22.55 17.75 3.72
N ASN A 640 22.21 16.47 3.53
CA ASN A 640 22.06 15.51 4.63
C ASN A 640 23.36 15.29 5.40
N PHE A 641 24.52 15.38 4.75
CA PHE A 641 25.81 15.29 5.42
C PHE A 641 26.25 16.57 6.08
N THR A 642 25.86 17.73 5.54
CA THR A 642 26.50 19.00 5.91
C THR A 642 25.55 20.01 6.56
N ALA A 643 24.25 19.88 6.38
CA ALA A 643 23.33 20.97 6.68
C ALA A 643 21.94 20.49 7.16
N VAL A 644 21.89 19.45 7.99
CA VAL A 644 20.64 19.07 8.69
C VAL A 644 20.24 20.23 9.61
N ARG A 645 19.05 20.76 9.40
CA ARG A 645 18.56 21.96 10.07
C ARG A 645 17.88 21.62 11.41
N ALA A 646 17.93 22.55 12.36
CA ALA A 646 17.12 22.51 13.57
C ALA A 646 15.89 23.41 13.39
N ASP A 647 14.73 22.91 13.79
CA ASP A 647 13.47 23.66 13.80
C ASP A 647 12.69 23.38 15.09
N LYS A 648 12.60 24.38 15.94
CA LYS A 648 11.94 24.22 17.27
C LYS A 648 10.43 24.13 17.16
N ASP A 649 9.84 24.81 16.18
CA ASP A 649 8.40 24.77 15.94
C ASP A 649 8.00 23.39 15.40
N ALA A 650 8.76 22.84 14.44
CA ALA A 650 8.57 21.48 13.95
C ALA A 650 8.76 20.43 15.07
N PHE A 651 9.71 20.64 15.97
CA PHE A 651 9.89 19.77 17.13
C PHE A 651 8.69 19.81 18.08
N GLN A 652 8.18 21.00 18.41
CA GLN A 652 6.96 21.11 19.22
C GLN A 652 5.77 20.43 18.55
N ALA A 653 5.56 20.64 17.26
CA ALA A 653 4.50 19.99 16.49
C ALA A 653 4.66 18.47 16.49
N TRP A 654 5.89 17.97 16.35
CA TRP A 654 6.20 16.53 16.45
C TRP A 654 5.85 15.97 17.84
N GLN A 655 6.23 16.66 18.93
CA GLN A 655 5.89 16.23 20.29
C GLN A 655 4.38 16.10 20.47
N GLU A 656 3.63 17.11 20.07
CA GLU A 656 2.17 17.14 20.21
C GLU A 656 1.49 16.00 19.42
N ARG A 657 1.91 15.77 18.17
CA ARG A 657 1.40 14.67 17.34
C ARG A 657 1.73 13.31 17.93
N THR A 658 2.99 13.10 18.34
CA THR A 658 3.45 11.83 18.90
C THR A 658 2.72 11.49 20.19
N ILE A 659 2.54 12.47 21.08
CA ILE A 659 1.75 12.30 22.31
C ILE A 659 0.31 11.89 21.97
N SER A 660 -0.31 12.59 21.02
CA SER A 660 -1.67 12.28 20.60
C SER A 660 -1.81 10.86 20.05
N GLN A 661 -0.83 10.41 19.24
CA GLN A 661 -0.81 9.05 18.71
C GLN A 661 -0.65 7.99 19.80
N ILE A 662 0.24 8.24 20.78
CA ILE A 662 0.41 7.33 21.92
C ILE A 662 -0.88 7.26 22.75
N GLU A 663 -1.53 8.39 23.01
CA GLU A 663 -2.78 8.38 23.79
C GLU A 663 -3.91 7.68 23.04
N ALA A 664 -4.03 7.89 21.74
CA ALA A 664 -5.03 7.21 20.91
C ALA A 664 -4.81 5.70 20.87
N SER A 665 -3.55 5.25 20.74
CA SER A 665 -3.23 3.82 20.70
C SER A 665 -3.61 3.06 21.98
N LYS A 666 -3.72 3.73 23.12
CA LYS A 666 -4.13 3.11 24.39
C LYS A 666 -5.57 2.58 24.39
N ALA A 667 -6.42 3.07 23.47
CA ALA A 667 -7.77 2.56 23.32
C ALA A 667 -7.80 1.15 22.72
N ASN A 668 -6.80 0.79 21.92
CA ASN A 668 -6.72 -0.53 21.32
C ASN A 668 -6.09 -1.55 22.29
N PRO A 669 -6.84 -2.59 22.70
CA PRO A 669 -6.31 -3.63 23.58
C PRO A 669 -5.09 -4.37 23.01
N LEU A 670 -4.95 -4.43 21.67
CA LEU A 670 -3.81 -5.07 21.02
C LEU A 670 -2.52 -4.24 21.09
N SER A 671 -2.60 -2.92 21.31
CA SER A 671 -1.42 -2.09 21.57
C SER A 671 -0.73 -2.48 22.86
N PHE A 672 -1.50 -2.80 23.91
CA PHE A 672 -0.98 -3.35 25.15
C PHE A 672 -0.26 -4.69 24.93
N LEU A 673 -0.83 -5.56 24.08
CA LEU A 673 -0.22 -6.85 23.77
C LEU A 673 1.14 -6.65 23.09
N GLY A 674 1.23 -5.80 22.07
CA GLY A 674 2.48 -5.53 21.35
C GLY A 674 3.60 -5.01 22.25
N ASP A 675 3.31 -4.07 23.15
CA ASP A 675 4.28 -3.57 24.13
C ASP A 675 4.71 -4.68 25.11
N SER A 676 3.75 -5.44 25.65
CA SER A 676 3.99 -6.53 26.58
C SER A 676 4.84 -7.64 25.98
N VAL A 677 4.56 -8.03 24.74
CA VAL A 677 5.33 -9.02 23.99
C VAL A 677 6.75 -8.53 23.75
N THR A 678 6.93 -7.29 23.33
CA THR A 678 8.25 -6.70 23.09
C THR A 678 9.11 -6.70 24.36
N ARG A 679 8.54 -6.30 25.50
CA ARG A 679 9.23 -6.33 26.81
C ARG A 679 9.53 -7.75 27.27
N PHE A 680 8.68 -8.69 26.95
CA PHE A 680 8.89 -10.08 27.28
C PHE A 680 10.00 -10.71 26.44
N ILE A 681 10.02 -10.45 25.14
CA ILE A 681 11.03 -11.01 24.21
C ILE A 681 12.39 -10.33 24.40
N PHE A 682 12.43 -9.00 24.63
CA PHE A 682 13.66 -8.22 24.81
C PHE A 682 13.77 -7.64 26.23
N PRO A 683 13.96 -8.45 27.27
CA PRO A 683 14.07 -7.93 28.62
C PRO A 683 15.32 -7.02 28.75
N ASN A 684 15.17 -5.89 29.45
CA ASN A 684 16.25 -4.93 29.70
C ASN A 684 16.83 -4.23 28.45
N ASN A 685 16.02 -4.10 27.38
CA ASN A 685 16.39 -3.39 26.17
C ASN A 685 15.44 -2.20 25.92
N PRO A 686 15.53 -1.13 26.70
CA PRO A 686 14.57 -0.02 26.66
C PRO A 686 14.53 0.70 25.31
N GLU A 687 15.59 0.63 24.51
CA GLU A 687 15.62 1.17 23.15
C GLU A 687 14.67 0.45 22.15
N ARG A 688 14.23 -0.76 22.50
CA ARG A 688 13.25 -1.53 21.73
C ARG A 688 11.80 -1.26 22.14
N TYR A 689 11.60 -0.69 23.33
CA TYR A 689 10.25 -0.47 23.84
C TYR A 689 9.57 0.70 23.14
N PRO A 690 8.25 0.66 22.93
CA PRO A 690 7.52 1.81 22.43
C PRO A 690 7.81 3.09 23.25
N LEU A 691 7.71 4.23 22.58
CA LEU A 691 7.83 5.53 23.25
C LEU A 691 6.68 5.72 24.24
N SER A 692 6.98 6.26 25.42
CA SER A 692 5.99 6.76 26.35
C SER A 692 5.81 8.27 26.22
N VAL A 693 4.70 8.77 26.73
CA VAL A 693 4.43 10.23 26.76
C VAL A 693 5.50 10.96 27.55
N GLU A 694 5.96 10.39 28.67
CA GLU A 694 6.99 10.94 29.52
C GLU A 694 8.34 11.01 28.79
N GLU A 695 8.68 9.97 28.04
CA GLU A 695 9.88 9.99 27.21
C GLU A 695 9.81 11.09 26.16
N VAL A 696 8.68 11.20 25.41
CA VAL A 696 8.49 12.26 24.41
C VAL A 696 8.66 13.66 25.01
N LYS A 697 8.07 13.89 26.19
CA LYS A 697 8.22 15.18 26.91
C LYS A 697 9.65 15.45 27.37
N SER A 698 10.45 14.42 27.63
CA SER A 698 11.83 14.53 28.13
C SER A 698 12.89 14.71 27.05
N VAL A 699 12.51 14.63 25.77
CA VAL A 699 13.45 14.70 24.64
C VAL A 699 14.19 16.02 24.60
N ASN A 700 15.51 15.95 24.51
CA ASN A 700 16.37 17.10 24.24
C ASN A 700 16.71 17.15 22.74
N TYR A 701 16.00 17.98 22.00
CA TYR A 701 16.11 18.07 20.55
C TYR A 701 17.53 18.44 20.07
N ASP A 702 18.16 19.44 20.70
CA ASP A 702 19.50 19.88 20.30
C ASP A 702 20.53 18.77 20.48
N ARG A 703 20.43 18.00 21.57
CA ARG A 703 21.28 16.84 21.81
C ARG A 703 21.06 15.75 20.77
N VAL A 704 19.82 15.42 20.45
CA VAL A 704 19.49 14.40 19.44
C VAL A 704 20.05 14.79 18.08
N LEU A 705 19.89 16.05 17.66
CA LEU A 705 20.47 16.55 16.41
C LEU A 705 22.01 16.53 16.44
N GLN A 706 22.65 16.87 17.56
CA GLN A 706 24.08 16.76 17.70
C GLN A 706 24.57 15.33 17.52
N LEU A 707 23.89 14.34 18.11
CA LEU A 707 24.20 12.93 17.94
C LEU A 707 24.07 12.53 16.47
N PHE A 708 22.95 12.86 15.81
CA PHE A 708 22.75 12.55 14.41
C PHE A 708 23.80 13.19 13.51
N ARG A 709 24.00 14.51 13.61
CA ARG A 709 24.99 15.25 12.82
C ARG A 709 26.40 14.71 12.99
N SER A 710 26.77 14.23 14.18
CA SER A 710 28.07 13.64 14.44
C SER A 710 28.35 12.39 13.58
N ARG A 711 27.31 11.65 13.20
CA ARG A 711 27.45 10.46 12.34
C ARG A 711 27.78 10.83 10.90
N PHE A 712 27.22 11.92 10.38
CA PHE A 712 27.40 12.34 8.99
C PHE A 712 28.46 13.41 8.76
N ALA A 713 29.02 14.00 9.81
CA ALA A 713 30.08 14.99 9.70
C ALA A 713 31.39 14.49 9.07
N ASN A 714 31.54 13.18 8.92
CA ASN A 714 32.70 12.52 8.33
C ASN A 714 32.23 11.44 7.37
N ALA A 715 32.42 11.62 6.07
CA ALA A 715 32.04 10.66 5.05
C ALA A 715 33.04 9.49 4.88
N ARG A 716 34.21 9.54 5.54
CA ARG A 716 35.19 8.45 5.43
C ARG A 716 34.59 7.11 5.82
N GLY A 717 34.85 6.09 5.00
CA GLY A 717 34.35 4.74 5.22
C GLY A 717 32.96 4.47 4.62
N PHE A 718 32.26 5.48 4.13
CA PHE A 718 31.03 5.24 3.37
C PHE A 718 31.33 4.58 2.03
N GLU A 719 30.47 3.63 1.69
CA GLU A 719 30.35 3.00 0.38
C GLU A 719 29.00 3.38 -0.21
N PHE A 720 29.02 3.93 -1.43
CA PHE A 720 27.83 4.40 -2.12
C PHE A 720 27.53 3.51 -3.32
N TYR A 721 26.29 3.17 -3.52
CA TYR A 721 25.80 2.24 -4.54
C TYR A 721 24.73 2.91 -5.39
N PHE A 722 24.88 2.80 -6.72
CA PHE A 722 23.91 3.26 -7.71
C PHE A 722 23.49 2.08 -8.57
N VAL A 723 22.20 1.85 -8.68
CA VAL A 723 21.62 0.80 -9.52
C VAL A 723 20.44 1.36 -10.29
N GLY A 724 20.40 1.10 -11.58
CA GLY A 724 19.34 1.56 -12.47
C GLY A 724 19.88 1.99 -13.83
N ASN A 725 19.07 2.76 -14.57
CA ASN A 725 19.47 3.26 -15.87
C ASN A 725 20.37 4.49 -15.75
N VAL A 726 21.51 4.29 -15.09
CA VAL A 726 22.50 5.34 -14.82
C VAL A 726 23.59 5.34 -15.89
N ASP A 727 23.93 6.52 -16.39
CA ASP A 727 25.05 6.72 -17.28
C ASP A 727 26.29 7.22 -16.53
N GLU A 728 27.41 6.49 -16.64
CA GLU A 728 28.67 6.84 -15.97
C GLU A 728 29.20 8.22 -16.36
N ALA A 729 29.03 8.65 -17.61
CA ALA A 729 29.53 9.93 -18.08
C ALA A 729 28.77 11.10 -17.44
N THR A 730 27.45 10.95 -17.28
CA THR A 730 26.59 11.93 -16.58
C THR A 730 26.85 11.90 -15.07
N LEU A 731 26.97 10.71 -14.47
CA LEU A 731 27.15 10.56 -13.03
C LEU A 731 28.53 11.06 -12.55
N ARG A 732 29.59 10.88 -13.34
CA ARG A 732 31.01 11.20 -12.96
C ARG A 732 31.19 12.62 -12.44
N PRO A 733 30.83 13.68 -13.20
CA PRO A 733 31.05 15.05 -12.74
C PRO A 733 30.21 15.38 -11.49
N LEU A 734 29.07 14.76 -11.31
CA LEU A 734 28.21 14.95 -10.16
C LEU A 734 28.76 14.24 -8.90
N VAL A 735 29.32 13.05 -9.05
CA VAL A 735 30.02 12.36 -7.96
C VAL A 735 31.23 13.15 -7.50
N GLU A 736 32.03 13.72 -8.43
CA GLU A 736 33.13 14.60 -8.09
C GLU A 736 32.67 15.87 -7.37
N GLN A 737 31.51 16.42 -7.78
CA GLN A 737 30.97 17.66 -7.21
C GLN A 737 30.39 17.43 -5.80
N TYR A 738 29.62 16.35 -5.58
CA TYR A 738 28.79 16.20 -4.37
C TYR A 738 29.23 15.09 -3.43
N ILE A 739 29.79 13.96 -3.93
CA ILE A 739 30.23 12.86 -3.07
C ILE A 739 31.71 13.00 -2.71
N ALA A 740 32.57 13.26 -3.70
CA ALA A 740 34.00 13.41 -3.44
C ALA A 740 34.36 14.70 -2.68
N SER A 741 33.43 15.66 -2.61
CA SER A 741 33.51 16.90 -1.84
C SER A 741 33.00 16.77 -0.40
N LEU A 742 32.34 15.66 -0.05
CA LEU A 742 31.85 15.46 1.33
C LEU A 742 33.02 15.55 2.32
N PRO A 743 32.79 16.20 3.48
CA PRO A 743 33.80 16.29 4.52
C PRO A 743 34.25 14.88 4.94
N ALA A 744 35.56 14.67 4.97
CA ALA A 744 36.15 13.40 5.36
C ALA A 744 37.43 13.60 6.16
N GLN A 745 37.54 12.91 7.29
CA GLN A 745 38.74 12.86 8.10
C GLN A 745 39.73 11.85 7.50
N LYS A 746 41.00 11.92 7.93
CA LYS A 746 42.06 11.00 7.45
C LYS A 746 41.76 9.55 7.86
N VAL A 747 41.16 9.33 8.99
CA VAL A 747 40.88 8.02 9.57
C VAL A 747 39.41 7.94 10.03
N TYR A 748 38.83 6.79 9.90
CA TYR A 748 37.54 6.40 10.50
C TYR A 748 37.82 5.24 11.46
N THR A 749 37.42 5.37 12.70
CA THR A 749 37.78 4.44 13.77
C THR A 749 36.58 3.70 14.37
N ASP A 750 35.33 4.13 14.09
CA ASP A 750 34.13 3.49 14.60
C ASP A 750 33.94 2.10 14.01
N LYS A 751 33.27 1.25 14.76
CA LYS A 751 33.02 -0.16 14.40
C LYS A 751 31.55 -0.50 14.54
N ALA A 752 31.11 -1.52 13.83
CA ALA A 752 29.83 -2.17 14.10
C ALA A 752 29.94 -2.97 15.41
N HIS A 753 29.35 -2.47 16.49
CA HIS A 753 29.32 -3.17 17.78
C HIS A 753 28.26 -4.27 17.80
N THR A 754 28.47 -5.32 17.01
CA THR A 754 27.50 -6.39 16.75
C THR A 754 27.14 -7.20 17.99
N ASN A 755 28.05 -7.28 18.95
CA ASN A 755 27.81 -7.92 20.26
C ASN A 755 26.85 -7.15 21.16
N ARG A 756 26.52 -5.90 20.83
CA ARG A 756 25.54 -5.07 21.54
C ARG A 756 24.13 -5.14 20.95
N VAL A 757 23.98 -5.80 19.81
CA VAL A 757 22.65 -6.03 19.22
C VAL A 757 21.81 -6.83 20.21
N PRO A 758 20.57 -6.39 20.54
CA PRO A 758 19.72 -7.09 21.48
C PRO A 758 19.46 -8.53 21.09
N GLN A 759 19.65 -9.43 22.04
CA GLN A 759 19.30 -10.84 21.90
C GLN A 759 17.88 -11.06 22.41
N GLU A 760 17.08 -11.78 21.65
CA GLU A 760 15.81 -12.29 22.12
C GLU A 760 15.99 -13.21 23.32
N ARG A 761 14.97 -13.29 24.16
CA ARG A 761 14.95 -14.19 25.32
C ARG A 761 15.16 -15.64 24.87
N LEU A 762 16.19 -16.25 25.39
CA LEU A 762 16.50 -17.67 25.16
C LEU A 762 15.84 -18.57 26.22
N GLY A 763 15.82 -19.86 25.95
CA GLY A 763 15.20 -20.88 26.81
C GLY A 763 13.72 -21.08 26.53
N THR A 764 13.09 -22.03 27.22
CA THR A 764 11.66 -22.32 27.08
C THR A 764 10.84 -21.32 27.87
N ASN A 765 10.08 -20.51 27.21
CA ASN A 765 9.29 -19.44 27.77
C ASN A 765 7.83 -19.57 27.33
N LYS A 766 6.91 -19.49 28.31
CA LYS A 766 5.46 -19.44 28.03
C LYS A 766 4.88 -18.22 28.72
N LYS A 767 4.05 -17.51 28.02
CA LYS A 767 3.38 -16.32 28.54
C LYS A 767 1.96 -16.22 28.02
N GLU A 768 1.04 -15.97 28.92
CA GLU A 768 -0.34 -15.68 28.59
C GLU A 768 -0.67 -14.25 28.96
N TYR A 769 -1.39 -13.58 28.06
CA TYR A 769 -1.91 -12.23 28.23
C TYR A 769 -3.42 -12.24 28.04
N SER A 770 -4.11 -11.29 28.65
CA SER A 770 -5.53 -11.09 28.45
C SER A 770 -5.89 -9.61 28.54
N ALA A 771 -6.91 -9.22 27.77
CA ALA A 771 -7.54 -7.93 27.88
C ALA A 771 -9.03 -8.07 27.53
N ALA A 772 -9.86 -7.16 28.05
CA ALA A 772 -11.26 -7.12 27.68
C ALA A 772 -11.39 -6.58 26.25
N MET A 773 -12.22 -7.24 25.43
CA MET A 773 -12.50 -6.85 24.04
C MET A 773 -13.96 -7.05 23.71
N GLU A 774 -14.51 -6.12 22.92
CA GLU A 774 -15.90 -6.25 22.38
C GLU A 774 -16.00 -7.44 21.41
N THR A 775 -15.00 -7.60 20.52
CA THR A 775 -14.90 -8.75 19.64
C THR A 775 -13.98 -9.80 20.28
N PRO A 776 -14.51 -11.00 20.61
CA PRO A 776 -13.70 -12.06 21.20
C PRO A 776 -12.53 -12.43 20.27
N MET A 777 -11.29 -12.41 20.75
CA MET A 777 -10.09 -12.69 19.97
C MET A 777 -9.05 -13.48 20.76
N GLY A 778 -8.51 -14.52 20.15
CA GLY A 778 -7.29 -15.20 20.56
C GLY A 778 -6.16 -14.85 19.63
N ILE A 779 -4.92 -14.76 20.14
CA ILE A 779 -3.71 -14.60 19.31
C ILE A 779 -2.68 -15.60 19.79
N VAL A 780 -2.08 -16.31 18.84
CA VAL A 780 -0.96 -17.22 19.06
C VAL A 780 0.28 -16.61 18.44
N ILE A 781 1.38 -16.53 19.18
CA ILE A 781 2.70 -16.11 18.71
C ILE A 781 3.73 -17.10 19.22
N ASP A 782 4.28 -17.93 18.35
CA ASP A 782 5.30 -18.91 18.66
C ASP A 782 6.61 -18.54 17.99
N GLY A 783 7.66 -18.44 18.79
CA GLY A 783 9.03 -18.25 18.33
C GLY A 783 9.89 -19.45 18.69
N ILE A 784 10.57 -20.02 17.72
CA ILE A 784 11.53 -21.11 17.91
C ILE A 784 12.85 -20.71 17.28
N SER A 785 13.95 -20.83 17.99
CA SER A 785 15.26 -20.51 17.43
C SER A 785 16.33 -21.52 17.78
N ALA A 786 17.33 -21.67 16.92
CA ALA A 786 18.48 -22.54 17.15
C ALA A 786 19.77 -21.90 16.62
N PRO A 787 20.92 -22.05 17.30
CA PRO A 787 22.22 -21.59 16.80
C PRO A 787 22.50 -22.16 15.40
N THR A 788 23.06 -21.38 14.51
CA THR A 788 23.39 -21.81 13.15
C THR A 788 24.64 -21.10 12.62
N THR A 789 24.95 -21.30 11.34
CA THR A 789 25.98 -20.56 10.61
C THR A 789 25.31 -19.60 9.65
N TYR A 790 25.72 -18.34 9.66
CA TYR A 790 25.19 -17.36 8.72
C TYR A 790 25.83 -17.58 7.34
N ASN A 791 25.09 -18.21 6.43
CA ASN A 791 25.47 -18.43 5.04
C ASN A 791 24.23 -18.62 4.17
N GLN A 792 24.42 -18.63 2.85
CA GLN A 792 23.32 -18.75 1.90
C GLN A 792 22.61 -20.11 1.97
N GLN A 793 23.34 -21.22 2.18
CA GLN A 793 22.77 -22.55 2.25
C GLN A 793 21.76 -22.69 3.40
N GLU A 794 22.14 -22.21 4.59
CA GLU A 794 21.24 -22.19 5.76
C GLU A 794 20.02 -21.30 5.51
N GLY A 795 20.21 -20.12 4.88
CA GLY A 795 19.12 -19.24 4.50
C GLY A 795 18.13 -19.89 3.53
N LEU A 796 18.61 -20.62 2.52
CA LEU A 796 17.77 -21.33 1.57
C LEU A 796 17.05 -22.53 2.21
N THR A 797 17.74 -23.29 3.07
CA THR A 797 17.09 -24.38 3.82
C THR A 797 15.99 -23.87 4.75
N SER A 798 16.21 -22.72 5.39
CA SER A 798 15.22 -22.03 6.22
C SER A 798 14.02 -21.55 5.39
N ALA A 799 14.24 -20.96 4.21
CA ALA A 799 13.16 -20.52 3.33
C ALA A 799 12.32 -21.69 2.77
N VAL A 800 12.95 -22.84 2.50
CA VAL A 800 12.21 -24.06 2.13
C VAL A 800 11.36 -24.57 3.30
N LEU A 801 11.90 -24.60 4.52
CA LEU A 801 11.14 -24.98 5.73
C LEU A 801 9.96 -24.01 5.97
N GLU A 802 10.16 -22.69 5.82
CA GLU A 802 9.10 -21.68 5.90
C GLU A 802 7.94 -22.02 4.98
N SER A 803 8.23 -22.21 3.70
CA SER A 803 7.20 -22.52 2.69
C SER A 803 6.46 -23.83 2.97
N ILE A 804 7.14 -24.84 3.55
CA ILE A 804 6.52 -26.10 3.93
C ILE A 804 5.60 -25.91 5.14
N LEU A 805 6.04 -25.18 6.16
CA LEU A 805 5.25 -24.90 7.36
C LEU A 805 4.01 -24.03 7.03
N ASP A 806 4.16 -23.06 6.15
CA ASP A 806 3.06 -22.20 5.69
C ASP A 806 1.95 -23.04 5.02
N GLN A 807 2.31 -23.93 4.10
CA GLN A 807 1.38 -24.87 3.46
C GLN A 807 0.75 -25.83 4.48
N LEU A 808 1.54 -26.37 5.39
CA LEU A 808 1.08 -27.31 6.41
C LEU A 808 0.07 -26.66 7.36
N TYR A 809 0.35 -25.44 7.82
CA TYR A 809 -0.54 -24.76 8.79
C TYR A 809 -1.76 -24.15 8.11
N THR A 810 -1.65 -23.73 6.86
CA THR A 810 -2.83 -23.39 6.04
C THR A 810 -3.78 -24.57 5.99
N LYS A 811 -3.29 -25.77 5.72
CA LYS A 811 -4.12 -26.97 5.70
C LYS A 811 -4.66 -27.32 7.09
N THR A 812 -3.81 -27.45 8.10
CA THR A 812 -4.21 -28.07 9.39
C THR A 812 -4.97 -27.10 10.31
N ILE A 813 -4.61 -25.81 10.31
CA ILE A 813 -5.21 -24.80 11.21
C ILE A 813 -6.35 -24.07 10.53
N ARG A 814 -6.16 -23.61 9.27
CA ARG A 814 -7.19 -22.86 8.54
C ARG A 814 -8.26 -23.79 7.97
N GLU A 815 -7.87 -24.78 7.14
CA GLU A 815 -8.84 -25.59 6.40
C GLU A 815 -9.45 -26.71 7.22
N ASP A 816 -8.62 -27.58 7.85
CA ASP A 816 -9.12 -28.76 8.56
C ASP A 816 -9.77 -28.40 9.91
N ALA A 817 -9.20 -27.44 10.65
CA ALA A 817 -9.70 -27.05 11.97
C ALA A 817 -10.64 -25.83 11.93
N GLY A 818 -10.71 -25.07 10.84
CA GLY A 818 -11.44 -23.79 10.78
C GLY A 818 -11.05 -22.89 11.96
N GLY A 819 -9.76 -22.87 12.30
CA GLY A 819 -9.26 -22.25 13.52
C GLY A 819 -8.67 -20.87 13.30
N ALA A 820 -8.38 -20.48 12.07
CA ALA A 820 -7.81 -19.17 11.74
C ALA A 820 -8.16 -18.79 10.30
N TYR A 821 -8.27 -17.50 10.02
CA TYR A 821 -8.37 -16.99 8.64
C TYR A 821 -7.06 -17.17 7.87
N SER A 822 -5.95 -16.88 8.52
CA SER A 822 -4.60 -17.07 7.96
C SER A 822 -3.60 -17.40 9.05
N VAL A 823 -2.56 -18.17 8.71
CA VAL A 823 -1.43 -18.45 9.58
C VAL A 823 -0.19 -17.85 8.92
N GLY A 824 0.49 -16.95 9.60
CA GLY A 824 1.75 -16.39 9.13
C GLY A 824 2.93 -17.20 9.67
N VAL A 825 3.79 -17.64 8.76
CA VAL A 825 5.08 -18.28 9.09
C VAL A 825 6.20 -17.40 8.56
N LEU A 826 7.19 -17.14 9.39
CA LEU A 826 8.42 -16.45 8.99
C LEU A 826 9.62 -17.26 9.48
N ALA A 827 10.53 -17.61 8.58
CA ALA A 827 11.77 -18.24 8.95
C ALA A 827 12.96 -17.47 8.36
N ASP A 828 13.89 -17.05 9.20
CA ASP A 828 15.09 -16.32 8.79
C ASP A 828 16.36 -16.85 9.46
N VAL A 829 17.50 -16.46 8.91
CA VAL A 829 18.79 -16.65 9.54
C VAL A 829 19.34 -15.30 9.96
N SER A 830 19.25 -14.99 11.24
CA SER A 830 19.83 -13.78 11.82
C SER A 830 21.36 -13.91 11.91
N ARG A 831 22.06 -12.78 11.75
CA ARG A 831 23.53 -12.72 11.88
C ARG A 831 23.98 -12.28 13.26
N PHE A 832 23.23 -11.41 13.90
CA PHE A 832 23.61 -10.74 15.14
C PHE A 832 22.54 -10.87 16.21
N PRO A 833 22.95 -10.89 17.50
CA PRO A 833 24.32 -10.83 18.04
C PRO A 833 25.14 -12.12 17.82
N SER A 834 24.46 -13.24 17.59
CA SER A 834 25.03 -14.53 17.18
C SER A 834 24.20 -15.17 16.08
N PRO A 835 24.79 -15.94 15.14
CA PRO A 835 24.00 -16.55 14.08
C PRO A 835 22.99 -17.55 14.61
N ARG A 836 21.70 -17.36 14.22
CA ARG A 836 20.59 -18.23 14.60
C ARG A 836 19.61 -18.39 13.44
N THR A 837 19.05 -19.58 13.30
CA THR A 837 17.81 -19.76 12.53
C THR A 837 16.65 -19.50 13.48
N ASN A 838 15.73 -18.65 13.06
CA ASN A 838 14.52 -18.31 13.78
C ASN A 838 13.31 -18.74 12.97
N VAL A 839 12.27 -19.27 13.62
CA VAL A 839 10.96 -19.53 13.04
C VAL A 839 9.93 -18.89 13.94
N THR A 840 9.08 -18.04 13.36
CA THR A 840 7.95 -17.42 14.05
C THR A 840 6.66 -17.88 13.38
N VAL A 841 5.69 -18.32 14.16
CA VAL A 841 4.33 -18.65 13.70
C VAL A 841 3.37 -17.75 14.43
N GLN A 842 2.51 -17.04 13.69
CA GLN A 842 1.54 -16.13 14.29
C GLN A 842 0.19 -16.21 13.58
N PHE A 843 -0.89 -16.23 14.36
CA PHE A 843 -2.24 -16.14 13.81
C PHE A 843 -3.26 -15.65 14.86
N GLN A 844 -4.41 -15.23 14.36
CA GLN A 844 -5.59 -14.90 15.15
C GLN A 844 -6.58 -16.05 15.10
N THR A 845 -7.34 -16.25 16.17
CA THR A 845 -8.27 -17.36 16.34
C THR A 845 -9.35 -17.02 17.36
N ASP A 846 -10.35 -17.87 17.51
CA ASP A 846 -11.27 -17.83 18.64
C ASP A 846 -10.52 -18.04 19.97
N PRO A 847 -10.74 -17.22 21.02
CA PRO A 847 -10.06 -17.39 22.31
C PRO A 847 -10.24 -18.75 22.94
N ALA A 848 -11.37 -19.44 22.69
CA ALA A 848 -11.60 -20.79 23.17
C ALA A 848 -10.78 -21.85 22.41
N LYS A 849 -10.42 -21.58 21.15
CA LYS A 849 -9.63 -22.48 20.30
C LYS A 849 -8.12 -22.25 20.44
N ALA A 850 -7.66 -21.11 20.98
CA ALA A 850 -6.27 -20.69 20.95
C ALA A 850 -5.27 -21.76 21.42
N VAL A 851 -5.57 -22.45 22.51
CA VAL A 851 -4.70 -23.54 23.04
C VAL A 851 -4.63 -24.72 22.09
N ALA A 852 -5.78 -25.16 21.56
CA ALA A 852 -5.81 -26.30 20.64
C ALA A 852 -5.11 -25.98 19.30
N MET A 853 -5.26 -24.73 18.79
CA MET A 853 -4.57 -24.29 17.59
C MET A 853 -3.05 -24.16 17.79
N ASN A 854 -2.63 -23.70 18.98
CA ASN A 854 -1.21 -23.68 19.36
C ASN A 854 -0.59 -25.09 19.37
N GLU A 855 -1.31 -26.09 19.85
CA GLU A 855 -0.84 -27.48 19.82
C GLU A 855 -0.62 -27.99 18.38
N LEU A 856 -1.43 -27.56 17.41
CA LEU A 856 -1.27 -27.94 16.01
C LEU A 856 0.04 -27.40 15.41
N VAL A 857 0.51 -26.23 15.84
CA VAL A 857 1.81 -25.68 15.41
C VAL A 857 2.94 -26.67 15.74
N PHE A 858 2.99 -27.14 16.99
CA PHE A 858 4.05 -28.05 17.44
C PHE A 858 3.88 -29.45 16.88
N LYS A 859 2.65 -29.95 16.74
CA LYS A 859 2.38 -31.24 16.08
C LYS A 859 2.84 -31.24 14.62
N GLY A 860 2.64 -30.12 13.91
CA GLY A 860 3.11 -29.97 12.55
C GLY A 860 4.63 -30.05 12.44
N LEU A 861 5.36 -29.32 13.29
CA LEU A 861 6.82 -29.38 13.33
C LEU A 861 7.32 -30.77 13.74
N GLU A 862 6.70 -31.42 14.75
CA GLU A 862 7.00 -32.80 15.20
C GLU A 862 6.80 -33.81 14.07
N GLY A 863 5.73 -33.67 13.28
CA GLY A 863 5.48 -34.49 12.10
C GLY A 863 6.63 -34.40 11.08
N ILE A 864 7.13 -33.20 10.78
CA ILE A 864 8.28 -33.02 9.89
C ILE A 864 9.54 -33.68 10.50
N VAL A 865 9.75 -33.58 11.80
CA VAL A 865 10.90 -34.21 12.51
C VAL A 865 10.84 -35.73 12.38
N LYS A 866 9.68 -36.33 12.55
CA LYS A 866 9.49 -37.77 12.54
C LYS A 866 9.49 -38.37 11.14
N ASP A 867 8.69 -37.81 10.27
CA ASP A 867 8.35 -38.42 8.96
C ASP A 867 9.03 -37.74 7.77
N GLY A 868 9.70 -36.61 8.01
CA GLY A 868 10.21 -35.70 6.99
C GLY A 868 9.10 -34.80 6.40
N PRO A 869 9.48 -33.80 5.60
CA PRO A 869 8.50 -32.97 4.91
C PRO A 869 7.77 -33.75 3.83
N SER A 870 6.51 -33.40 3.56
CA SER A 870 5.79 -33.93 2.40
C SER A 870 6.57 -33.66 1.11
N ALA A 871 6.73 -34.68 0.26
CA ALA A 871 7.39 -34.50 -1.03
C ALA A 871 6.70 -33.45 -1.91
N GLU A 872 5.39 -33.40 -1.85
CA GLU A 872 4.58 -32.39 -2.56
C GLU A 872 4.90 -30.97 -2.07
N TYR A 873 4.89 -30.72 -0.75
CA TYR A 873 5.18 -29.40 -0.20
C TYR A 873 6.63 -28.98 -0.45
N PHE A 874 7.56 -29.93 -0.37
CA PHE A 874 8.96 -29.67 -0.67
C PHE A 874 9.16 -29.25 -2.13
N ASP A 875 8.59 -29.99 -3.08
CA ASP A 875 8.70 -29.69 -4.52
C ASP A 875 8.07 -28.34 -4.85
N LYS A 876 6.92 -28.03 -4.27
CA LYS A 876 6.27 -26.71 -4.42
C LYS A 876 7.15 -25.59 -3.86
N ALA A 877 7.72 -25.76 -2.67
CA ALA A 877 8.60 -24.77 -2.05
C ALA A 877 9.83 -24.44 -2.91
N VAL A 878 10.53 -25.47 -3.41
CA VAL A 878 11.70 -25.29 -4.27
C VAL A 878 11.34 -24.60 -5.57
N LYS A 879 10.25 -24.97 -6.23
CA LYS A 879 9.76 -24.34 -7.47
C LYS A 879 9.43 -22.86 -7.24
N ASN A 880 8.73 -22.54 -6.15
CA ASN A 880 8.36 -21.18 -5.81
C ASN A 880 9.58 -20.30 -5.52
N LEU A 881 10.59 -20.80 -4.81
CA LEU A 881 11.83 -20.07 -4.53
C LEU A 881 12.65 -19.81 -5.80
N LYS A 882 12.76 -20.79 -6.71
CA LYS A 882 13.41 -20.56 -8.01
C LYS A 882 12.70 -19.48 -8.82
N LYS A 883 11.37 -19.54 -8.86
CA LYS A 883 10.55 -18.53 -9.52
C LYS A 883 10.80 -17.13 -8.92
N ALA A 884 10.69 -17.00 -7.61
CA ALA A 884 10.86 -15.73 -6.90
C ALA A 884 12.28 -15.15 -7.09
N HIS A 885 13.30 -16.00 -7.12
CA HIS A 885 14.66 -15.58 -7.43
C HIS A 885 14.78 -15.03 -8.85
N GLY A 886 14.25 -15.74 -9.86
CA GLY A 886 14.24 -15.27 -11.25
C GLY A 886 13.56 -13.91 -11.43
N GLU A 887 12.46 -13.68 -10.72
CA GLU A 887 11.76 -12.38 -10.71
C GLU A 887 12.59 -11.29 -10.00
N SER A 888 13.32 -11.66 -8.95
CA SER A 888 14.15 -10.73 -8.19
C SER A 888 15.35 -10.21 -9.00
N LEU A 889 15.93 -11.05 -9.86
CA LEU A 889 17.03 -10.66 -10.74
C LEU A 889 16.67 -9.53 -11.72
N ARG A 890 15.38 -9.22 -11.91
CA ARG A 890 14.89 -8.13 -12.76
C ARG A 890 14.46 -6.88 -11.96
N LYS A 891 14.90 -6.76 -10.70
CA LYS A 891 14.57 -5.62 -9.85
C LYS A 891 15.80 -4.83 -9.44
N ASN A 892 15.79 -3.52 -9.66
CA ASN A 892 16.89 -2.63 -9.25
C ASN A 892 17.13 -2.69 -7.74
N SER A 893 16.08 -2.77 -6.94
CA SER A 893 16.16 -2.87 -5.47
C SER A 893 16.87 -4.15 -5.00
N TYR A 894 16.67 -5.27 -5.69
CA TYR A 894 17.39 -6.51 -5.40
C TYR A 894 18.90 -6.33 -5.59
N TRP A 895 19.32 -5.80 -6.75
CA TRP A 895 20.72 -5.60 -7.04
C TRP A 895 21.38 -4.58 -6.12
N LEU A 896 20.67 -3.52 -5.74
CA LEU A 896 21.15 -2.55 -4.76
C LEU A 896 21.47 -3.23 -3.42
N GLY A 897 20.56 -4.11 -2.97
CA GLY A 897 20.76 -4.93 -1.77
C GLY A 897 21.93 -5.90 -1.89
N GLN A 898 22.06 -6.60 -3.03
CA GLN A 898 23.13 -7.58 -3.23
C GLN A 898 24.51 -6.93 -3.35
N LEU A 899 24.62 -5.78 -4.03
CA LEU A 899 25.88 -5.02 -4.09
C LEU A 899 26.33 -4.59 -2.70
N ALA A 900 25.42 -4.02 -1.91
CA ALA A 900 25.71 -3.59 -0.55
C ALA A 900 26.07 -4.77 0.37
N ARG A 901 25.45 -5.93 0.19
CA ARG A 901 25.77 -7.17 0.92
C ARG A 901 27.15 -7.70 0.54
N PHE A 902 27.45 -7.74 -0.77
CA PHE A 902 28.74 -8.26 -1.24
C PHE A 902 29.91 -7.36 -0.82
N TYR A 903 29.88 -6.09 -1.22
CA TYR A 903 31.01 -5.19 -0.97
C TYR A 903 31.09 -4.74 0.49
N GLY A 904 29.98 -4.45 1.14
CA GLY A 904 29.95 -3.96 2.52
C GLY A 904 30.04 -5.06 3.58
N GLN A 905 29.65 -6.32 3.27
CA GLN A 905 29.59 -7.40 4.25
C GLN A 905 30.34 -8.67 3.86
N GLY A 906 30.81 -8.79 2.62
CA GLY A 906 31.59 -9.92 2.13
C GLY A 906 30.78 -11.19 1.81
N PHE A 907 29.45 -11.08 1.56
CA PHE A 907 28.61 -12.24 1.26
C PHE A 907 28.05 -12.20 -0.17
N ASP A 908 28.30 -13.27 -0.94
CA ASP A 908 27.70 -13.48 -2.24
C ASP A 908 26.48 -14.40 -2.12
N PHE A 909 25.28 -13.82 -2.25
CA PHE A 909 24.01 -14.55 -2.21
C PHE A 909 23.34 -14.62 -3.58
N VAL A 910 24.09 -14.43 -4.66
CA VAL A 910 23.60 -14.44 -6.04
C VAL A 910 24.24 -15.56 -6.86
N THR A 911 25.57 -15.64 -6.89
CA THR A 911 26.30 -16.40 -7.90
C THR A 911 25.97 -17.89 -7.92
N ASN A 912 25.69 -18.52 -6.78
CA ASN A 912 25.41 -19.95 -6.67
C ASN A 912 23.98 -20.24 -6.19
N TYR A 913 23.05 -19.30 -6.30
CA TYR A 913 21.72 -19.43 -5.72
C TYR A 913 21.02 -20.73 -6.13
N ASP A 914 20.86 -20.97 -7.44
CA ASP A 914 20.13 -22.15 -7.94
C ASP A 914 20.84 -23.47 -7.56
N LYS A 915 22.16 -23.49 -7.66
CA LYS A 915 22.97 -24.67 -7.24
C LYS A 915 22.81 -24.97 -5.76
N LEU A 916 22.79 -23.95 -4.91
CA LEU A 916 22.60 -24.11 -3.46
C LEU A 916 21.17 -24.49 -3.11
N LEU A 917 20.19 -23.97 -3.84
CA LEU A 917 18.79 -24.36 -3.67
C LEU A 917 18.56 -25.79 -4.12
N ASP A 918 19.18 -26.24 -5.21
CA ASP A 918 19.13 -27.66 -5.67
C ASP A 918 19.84 -28.61 -4.70
N ALA A 919 20.73 -28.10 -3.88
CA ALA A 919 21.40 -28.90 -2.84
C ALA A 919 20.58 -29.01 -1.53
N VAL A 920 19.48 -28.24 -1.40
CA VAL A 920 18.52 -28.43 -0.30
C VAL A 920 17.77 -29.73 -0.57
N THR A 921 17.72 -30.61 0.44
CA THR A 921 17.04 -31.91 0.35
C THR A 921 15.97 -32.04 1.43
N PRO A 922 14.98 -32.94 1.29
CA PRO A 922 14.03 -33.24 2.36
C PRO A 922 14.72 -33.57 3.68
N GLN A 923 15.86 -34.30 3.63
CA GLN A 923 16.66 -34.64 4.81
C GLN A 923 17.32 -33.43 5.46
N SER A 924 17.79 -32.45 4.68
CA SER A 924 18.35 -31.22 5.25
C SER A 924 17.28 -30.36 5.93
N VAL A 925 16.09 -30.31 5.36
CA VAL A 925 14.91 -29.61 5.96
C VAL A 925 14.47 -30.34 7.24
N GLN A 926 14.38 -31.67 7.22
CA GLN A 926 14.08 -32.48 8.39
C GLN A 926 15.11 -32.29 9.51
N ALA A 927 16.39 -32.25 9.17
CA ALA A 927 17.49 -31.99 10.10
C ALA A 927 17.38 -30.59 10.74
N LEU A 928 17.02 -29.56 9.95
CA LEU A 928 16.78 -28.23 10.46
C LEU A 928 15.53 -28.20 11.38
N ALA A 929 14.42 -28.81 10.96
CA ALA A 929 13.22 -28.93 11.79
C ALA A 929 13.52 -29.64 13.12
N LYS A 930 14.32 -30.75 13.09
CA LYS A 930 14.76 -31.43 14.29
C LYS A 930 15.61 -30.57 15.21
N LYS A 931 16.55 -29.79 14.63
CA LYS A 931 17.42 -28.88 15.38
C LYS A 931 16.60 -27.79 16.09
N LEU A 932 15.58 -27.25 15.43
CA LEU A 932 14.63 -26.27 15.99
C LEU A 932 13.76 -26.92 17.08
N TYR A 933 13.21 -28.11 16.81
CA TYR A 933 12.35 -28.85 17.75
C TYR A 933 13.09 -29.24 19.04
N ASP A 934 14.33 -29.73 18.92
CA ASP A 934 15.18 -30.11 20.05
C ASP A 934 15.76 -28.87 20.78
N SER A 935 15.67 -27.70 20.19
CA SER A 935 16.15 -26.48 20.83
C SER A 935 15.31 -26.17 22.08
N LYS A 936 15.98 -25.69 23.10
CA LYS A 936 15.32 -25.16 24.30
C LYS A 936 14.93 -23.69 24.14
N ASP A 937 15.30 -23.07 23.04
CA ASP A 937 15.01 -21.64 22.76
C ASP A 937 13.67 -21.54 22.06
N ARG A 938 12.61 -21.58 22.86
CA ARG A 938 11.21 -21.58 22.44
C ARG A 938 10.40 -20.58 23.25
N THR A 939 9.66 -19.73 22.58
CA THR A 939 8.76 -18.76 23.20
C THR A 939 7.34 -18.99 22.69
N GLU A 940 6.42 -19.26 23.59
CA GLU A 940 4.99 -19.43 23.32
C GLU A 940 4.23 -18.28 24.01
N ILE A 941 3.52 -17.49 23.21
CA ILE A 941 2.71 -16.38 23.71
C ILE A 941 1.28 -16.62 23.26
N LEU A 942 0.37 -16.68 24.22
CA LEU A 942 -1.06 -16.74 24.00
C LEU A 942 -1.70 -15.47 24.51
N PHE A 943 -2.52 -14.86 23.69
CA PHE A 943 -3.45 -13.84 24.11
C PHE A 943 -4.87 -14.40 23.99
N ARG A 944 -5.68 -14.18 25.01
CA ARG A 944 -7.11 -14.51 24.99
C ARG A 944 -7.90 -13.33 25.53
N SER A 945 -8.76 -12.77 24.70
CA SER A 945 -9.66 -11.73 25.16
C SER A 945 -10.61 -12.27 26.22
N THR A 946 -10.99 -11.41 27.14
CA THR A 946 -12.12 -11.60 28.06
C THR A 946 -13.28 -10.75 27.61
N GLU A 947 -14.50 -11.09 28.02
CA GLU A 947 -15.66 -10.27 27.71
C GLU A 947 -15.48 -8.85 28.24
N ALA A 948 -15.83 -7.88 27.44
CA ALA A 948 -15.91 -6.48 27.88
C ALA A 948 -17.01 -6.41 28.96
N LYS A 949 -16.71 -5.84 30.11
CA LYS A 949 -17.73 -5.58 31.12
C LYS A 949 -18.72 -4.57 30.55
N LYS A 950 -19.99 -5.00 30.47
CA LYS A 950 -21.12 -4.16 30.03
C LYS A 950 -21.29 -2.95 30.93
#